data_8db95fd4a8b40d284c5ceba028122bef
#
_entry.id   8db95fd4a8b40d284c5ceba028122bef
#
_cell.length_a   1.000
_cell.length_b   1.000
_cell.length_c   1.000
_cell.angle_alpha   90.00
_cell.angle_beta   90.00
_cell.angle_gamma   90.00
#
_symmetry.space_group_name_H-M   'P 1'
#
loop_
_entity.id
_entity.type
_entity.pdbx_description
1 polymer ?
#
loop_
_entity_poly.entity_id
_entity_poly.type
_entity_poly.pdbx_seq_one_letter_code
_entity_poly.pdbx_strand_id
1 'polypeptide(L)'
;MKIRVDAVLAVTVLMLCGMVHAGKPVALMGFGTDVKVMKSDVTDRCRYASEVFEDDWVSSADYGKYSVLYFGEKLRGKAKGKNWLDGEARAAAERFVAEGGTVIVAGKAAMVELLGKSAKNKADSLREKVVFIPESLGRLKVGYARAKKPLSFADSAGNDILTDEGRKVSELQEKFMAAFRKAKDIEKLPELEKWEGVPLGEKGFLKLPDRFAKRPKLGKKADRREGLVLWDGKTKAVVALGEAGEKVRNLADELAWHLEEMAGVKFDVVSAEPKEVPAIVYKPVKCPEGFAAGSSGYFRIWREGNKVYLGGEDAGMSRATTYVLETLGCRYIWPGKNGKIIPKKSRIALPEISVEHATPFAVRRMRLYGWPEFPDREGNRDFWRWHGINDVKIMTTDRPGDSDGYQWGHYFEDYYPKYHKTKPHLFALQPDGTRNLRLGQRTERPTLCLSNQELVDITVRRKIDEFARNPSKKALSLCLPDGAPVSWCLCEECRKLDPVNAPPGNVVIYFPKRGIQPYVSMTDRVFEFMNRVAERVSEVYPDKLLSTYAYSCYTRPPVRVKPHPNLLVLSVAGNYANASNDSIVESNLAAWSSFGNKVMWRPNAHMGFRVPAPDNFARKMFSDISLLAENGVFGFDFDSMYNEWATKNLSYYMSAKAQFNPDRLDFDSLVDDYCLAGFGPAAKQIRAYFDAVERFTMAAAEANAADVCVHMGWAERRRHQNRLLEHLDFDVLDGILSEARNVAADDAVVLKRIARLRFGNDLGRFSARKRIGKPSKPTAEEEAAHKKMIVEFLAQYPSAFRASQLGIK
;
A
#
# COMPACT_ATOMS: atom_id res chain seq x y z
N MET A 1 47.00 -4.68 -31.72
CA MET A 1 46.53 -3.58 -32.57
C MET A 1 45.31 -3.97 -33.47
N LYS A 2 44.78 -5.20 -33.36
CA LYS A 2 43.58 -5.66 -34.13
C LYS A 2 42.23 -5.56 -33.37
N ILE A 3 42.24 -5.28 -32.06
CA ILE A 3 41.04 -5.22 -31.24
C ILE A 3 40.34 -3.82 -31.23
N ARG A 4 41.04 -2.75 -31.74
CA ARG A 4 40.49 -1.40 -31.80
C ARG A 4 39.75 -1.01 -33.08
N VAL A 5 39.88 -1.83 -34.15
CA VAL A 5 39.21 -1.53 -35.44
C VAL A 5 37.79 -2.12 -35.44
N ASP A 6 37.57 -3.25 -34.77
CA ASP A 6 36.24 -3.89 -34.76
C ASP A 6 35.25 -3.16 -33.82
N ALA A 7 35.75 -2.50 -32.77
CA ALA A 7 34.89 -1.71 -31.88
C ALA A 7 34.44 -0.36 -32.50
N VAL A 8 35.26 0.23 -33.35
CA VAL A 8 34.93 1.49 -34.06
C VAL A 8 33.97 1.17 -35.23
N LEU A 9 34.13 0.02 -35.91
CA LEU A 9 33.19 -0.39 -36.96
C LEU A 9 31.84 -0.77 -36.36
N ALA A 10 31.80 -1.43 -35.20
CA ALA A 10 30.55 -1.77 -34.52
C ALA A 10 29.80 -0.52 -34.03
N VAL A 11 30.49 0.49 -33.52
CA VAL A 11 29.89 1.77 -33.12
C VAL A 11 29.40 2.56 -34.33
N THR A 12 30.13 2.54 -35.45
CA THR A 12 29.73 3.24 -36.69
C THR A 12 28.60 2.51 -37.40
N VAL A 13 28.52 1.18 -37.35
CA VAL A 13 27.39 0.38 -37.87
C VAL A 13 26.17 0.53 -36.95
N LEU A 14 26.32 0.63 -35.63
CA LEU A 14 25.24 0.97 -34.71
C LEU A 14 24.73 2.41 -34.88
N MET A 15 25.59 3.36 -35.21
CA MET A 15 25.16 4.72 -35.56
C MET A 15 24.51 4.82 -36.98
N LEU A 16 24.84 3.93 -37.91
CA LEU A 16 24.23 3.88 -39.24
C LEU A 16 22.96 3.01 -39.29
N CYS A 17 22.81 2.04 -38.40
CA CYS A 17 21.55 1.30 -38.21
C CYS A 17 20.56 2.06 -37.31
N GLY A 18 20.94 3.11 -36.62
CA GLY A 18 20.06 3.99 -35.86
C GLY A 18 19.30 5.04 -36.67
N MET A 19 19.49 5.06 -38.01
CA MET A 19 18.61 5.78 -38.93
C MET A 19 17.43 4.91 -39.36
N VAL A 20 16.76 4.27 -38.42
CA VAL A 20 15.36 3.87 -38.60
C VAL A 20 14.60 5.19 -38.76
N HIS A 21 13.88 5.36 -39.83
CA HIS A 21 13.04 6.49 -40.14
C HIS A 21 12.29 6.96 -38.88
N ALA A 22 12.79 8.02 -38.23
CA ALA A 22 12.03 8.68 -37.18
C ALA A 22 10.73 9.13 -37.84
N GLY A 23 9.63 8.52 -37.44
CA GLY A 23 8.30 8.93 -37.91
C GLY A 23 8.09 10.41 -37.57
N LYS A 24 7.09 11.01 -38.19
CA LYS A 24 6.79 12.43 -37.91
C LYS A 24 5.74 12.53 -36.79
N PRO A 25 5.81 13.55 -35.92
CA PRO A 25 4.85 13.74 -34.84
C PRO A 25 3.45 14.06 -35.35
N VAL A 26 2.47 14.05 -34.46
CA VAL A 26 1.09 14.46 -34.69
C VAL A 26 0.92 15.91 -34.28
N ALA A 27 0.40 16.77 -35.18
CA ALA A 27 -0.02 18.13 -34.81
C ALA A 27 -1.46 18.12 -34.29
N LEU A 28 -1.67 18.56 -33.05
CA LEU A 28 -2.99 18.70 -32.42
C LEU A 28 -3.34 20.18 -32.32
N MET A 29 -4.26 20.66 -33.16
CA MET A 29 -4.63 22.06 -33.30
C MET A 29 -6.08 22.29 -32.86
N GLY A 30 -6.37 23.37 -32.15
CA GLY A 30 -7.71 23.74 -31.78
C GLY A 30 -7.87 24.34 -30.41
N PHE A 31 -9.09 24.36 -29.90
CA PHE A 31 -9.41 24.94 -28.60
C PHE A 31 -8.70 24.20 -27.44
N GLY A 32 -8.04 24.94 -26.53
CA GLY A 32 -7.10 24.40 -25.58
C GLY A 32 -7.53 23.19 -24.76
N THR A 33 -8.78 23.17 -24.27
CA THR A 33 -9.27 22.00 -23.51
C THR A 33 -9.48 20.77 -24.40
N ASP A 34 -9.89 20.96 -25.66
CA ASP A 34 -10.12 19.86 -26.60
C ASP A 34 -8.80 19.18 -26.98
N VAL A 35 -7.82 19.98 -27.41
CA VAL A 35 -6.50 19.44 -27.80
C VAL A 35 -5.72 18.85 -26.63
N LYS A 36 -5.91 19.34 -25.40
CA LYS A 36 -5.33 18.72 -24.20
C LYS A 36 -5.88 17.32 -23.94
N VAL A 37 -7.19 17.14 -24.09
CA VAL A 37 -7.81 15.81 -23.96
C VAL A 37 -7.32 14.89 -25.08
N MET A 38 -7.23 15.40 -26.30
CA MET A 38 -6.72 14.62 -27.44
C MET A 38 -5.25 14.24 -27.28
N LYS A 39 -4.41 15.14 -26.75
CA LYS A 39 -3.01 14.81 -26.50
C LYS A 39 -2.86 13.63 -25.53
N SER A 40 -3.65 13.59 -24.45
CA SER A 40 -3.63 12.46 -23.53
C SER A 40 -3.95 11.13 -24.25
N ASP A 41 -4.97 11.13 -25.13
CA ASP A 41 -5.30 9.92 -25.88
C ASP A 41 -4.21 9.54 -26.90
N VAL A 42 -3.62 10.49 -27.60
CA VAL A 42 -2.59 10.27 -28.63
C VAL A 42 -1.24 9.88 -28.03
N THR A 43 -0.77 10.63 -27.05
CA THR A 43 0.58 10.44 -26.48
C THR A 43 0.59 9.35 -25.40
N ASP A 44 -0.33 9.45 -24.42
CA ASP A 44 -0.28 8.54 -23.27
C ASP A 44 -0.85 7.15 -23.60
N ARG A 45 -1.87 7.09 -24.46
CA ARG A 45 -2.56 5.85 -24.79
C ARG A 45 -1.97 5.14 -26.01
N CYS A 46 -1.56 5.90 -27.03
CA CYS A 46 -1.06 5.33 -28.28
C CYS A 46 0.44 5.39 -28.43
N ARG A 47 1.10 6.09 -27.52
CA ARG A 47 2.56 6.28 -27.58
C ARG A 47 3.04 6.95 -28.85
N TYR A 48 2.22 7.82 -29.45
CA TYR A 48 2.62 8.65 -30.58
C TYR A 48 3.17 9.99 -30.10
N ALA A 49 4.25 10.44 -30.70
CA ALA A 49 4.76 11.78 -30.48
C ALA A 49 3.73 12.81 -31.00
N SER A 50 3.48 13.86 -30.23
CA SER A 50 2.52 14.89 -30.62
C SER A 50 2.93 16.27 -30.15
N GLU A 51 2.64 17.27 -30.94
CA GLU A 51 2.75 18.69 -30.60
C GLU A 51 1.35 19.31 -30.49
N VAL A 52 1.18 20.21 -29.52
CA VAL A 52 -0.11 20.85 -29.25
C VAL A 52 -0.02 22.33 -29.59
N PHE A 53 -0.94 22.77 -30.41
CA PHE A 53 -1.17 24.18 -30.79
C PHE A 53 -2.48 24.61 -30.13
N GLU A 54 -2.36 25.00 -28.86
CA GLU A 54 -3.49 25.43 -28.04
C GLU A 54 -3.90 26.84 -28.45
N ASP A 55 -5.14 26.99 -28.87
CA ASP A 55 -5.69 28.23 -29.39
C ASP A 55 -4.86 28.82 -30.57
N ASP A 56 -4.10 27.98 -31.24
CA ASP A 56 -3.31 28.34 -32.42
C ASP A 56 -3.31 27.20 -33.45
N TRP A 57 -2.71 27.45 -34.61
CA TRP A 57 -2.62 26.49 -35.69
C TRP A 57 -1.20 26.51 -36.26
N VAL A 58 -0.70 25.34 -36.60
CA VAL A 58 0.59 25.23 -37.26
C VAL A 58 0.51 25.94 -38.65
N SER A 59 1.60 26.60 -39.00
CA SER A 59 1.69 27.23 -40.33
C SER A 59 1.49 26.19 -41.42
N SER A 60 0.74 26.56 -42.49
CA SER A 60 0.56 25.70 -43.65
C SER A 60 1.86 25.28 -44.33
N ALA A 61 2.91 26.10 -44.22
CA ALA A 61 4.26 25.79 -44.70
C ALA A 61 4.91 24.62 -43.89
N ASP A 62 4.45 24.36 -42.68
CA ASP A 62 5.02 23.37 -41.76
C ASP A 62 4.26 22.05 -41.75
N TYR A 63 3.19 21.89 -42.50
CA TYR A 63 2.36 20.66 -42.52
C TYR A 63 3.18 19.41 -42.82
N GLY A 64 4.17 19.53 -43.71
CA GLY A 64 5.06 18.41 -44.02
C GLY A 64 5.95 17.91 -42.90
N LYS A 65 6.01 18.62 -41.77
CA LYS A 65 6.74 18.17 -40.54
C LYS A 65 5.99 17.12 -39.73
N TYR A 66 4.71 16.91 -40.05
CA TYR A 66 3.82 16.02 -39.29
C TYR A 66 3.36 14.83 -40.12
N SER A 67 2.93 13.74 -39.44
CA SER A 67 2.27 12.60 -40.05
C SER A 67 0.74 12.75 -40.05
N VAL A 68 0.24 13.42 -39.03
CA VAL A 68 -1.19 13.65 -38.81
C VAL A 68 -1.41 15.11 -38.43
N LEU A 69 -2.36 15.73 -39.09
CA LEU A 69 -2.92 17.04 -38.74
C LEU A 69 -4.31 16.84 -38.14
N TYR A 70 -4.45 17.11 -36.84
CA TYR A 70 -5.74 17.10 -36.16
C TYR A 70 -6.27 18.52 -36.01
N PHE A 71 -7.41 18.79 -36.63
CA PHE A 71 -8.15 20.06 -36.52
C PHE A 71 -9.33 19.85 -35.55
N GLY A 72 -9.21 20.42 -34.37
CA GLY A 72 -10.24 20.41 -33.32
C GLY A 72 -11.29 21.51 -33.54
N GLU A 73 -12.10 21.77 -32.52
CA GLU A 73 -13.13 22.76 -32.59
C GLU A 73 -12.62 24.21 -32.64
N LYS A 74 -13.48 25.08 -33.14
CA LYS A 74 -13.24 26.51 -33.30
C LYS A 74 -12.81 27.22 -32.04
N LEU A 75 -11.80 28.09 -32.19
CA LEU A 75 -11.36 29.04 -31.17
C LEU A 75 -12.47 30.01 -30.76
N ARG A 76 -12.51 30.32 -29.46
CA ARG A 76 -13.35 31.36 -28.91
C ARG A 76 -12.44 32.48 -28.40
N GLY A 77 -12.64 33.70 -28.82
CA GLY A 77 -11.93 34.85 -28.30
C GLY A 77 -11.23 35.73 -29.34
N LYS A 78 -9.98 36.13 -29.09
CA LYS A 78 -9.21 37.11 -29.89
C LYS A 78 -9.00 36.70 -31.35
N ALA A 79 -9.26 35.47 -31.74
CA ALA A 79 -9.18 34.99 -33.13
C ALA A 79 -10.47 35.18 -33.91
N LYS A 80 -11.44 35.93 -33.40
CA LYS A 80 -12.64 36.34 -34.15
C LYS A 80 -12.21 37.18 -35.36
N GLY A 81 -12.28 36.59 -36.55
CA GLY A 81 -12.02 37.31 -37.81
C GLY A 81 -10.82 36.81 -38.62
N LYS A 82 -9.96 35.93 -38.10
CA LYS A 82 -9.00 35.21 -38.94
C LYS A 82 -9.68 33.96 -39.51
N ASN A 83 -9.83 33.89 -40.83
CA ASN A 83 -10.12 32.62 -41.48
C ASN A 83 -8.95 31.69 -41.23
N TRP A 84 -9.21 30.63 -40.51
CA TRP A 84 -8.21 29.65 -40.08
C TRP A 84 -7.50 28.97 -41.24
N LEU A 85 -8.24 28.81 -42.34
CA LEU A 85 -7.77 28.20 -43.53
C LEU A 85 -8.20 29.14 -44.71
N ASP A 86 -7.30 29.98 -45.07
CA ASP A 86 -7.36 30.67 -46.36
C ASP A 86 -7.14 29.66 -47.50
N GLY A 87 -7.24 30.10 -48.75
CA GLY A 87 -7.04 29.25 -49.89
C GLY A 87 -5.68 28.57 -49.95
N GLU A 88 -4.66 29.16 -49.34
CA GLU A 88 -3.29 28.66 -49.26
C GLU A 88 -3.19 27.49 -48.26
N ALA A 89 -3.77 27.60 -47.09
CA ALA A 89 -3.81 26.53 -46.09
C ALA A 89 -4.63 25.33 -46.57
N ARG A 90 -5.72 25.56 -47.30
CA ARG A 90 -6.47 24.49 -47.95
C ARG A 90 -5.63 23.76 -48.99
N ALA A 91 -4.95 24.47 -49.90
CA ALA A 91 -4.08 23.87 -50.90
C ALA A 91 -2.90 23.12 -50.25
N ALA A 92 -2.38 23.61 -49.13
CA ALA A 92 -1.36 22.90 -48.34
C ALA A 92 -1.90 21.60 -47.72
N ALA A 93 -3.14 21.58 -47.18
CA ALA A 93 -3.79 20.38 -46.69
C ALA A 93 -4.07 19.35 -47.82
N GLU A 94 -4.45 19.80 -48.99
CA GLU A 94 -4.63 18.95 -50.18
C GLU A 94 -3.30 18.29 -50.59
N ARG A 95 -2.20 19.07 -50.64
CA ARG A 95 -0.86 18.53 -50.93
C ARG A 95 -0.44 17.54 -49.86
N PHE A 96 -0.61 17.89 -48.59
CA PHE A 96 -0.25 17.03 -47.46
C PHE A 96 -0.95 15.66 -47.55
N VAL A 97 -2.24 15.65 -47.84
CA VAL A 97 -2.98 14.37 -48.02
C VAL A 97 -2.54 13.65 -49.29
N ALA A 98 -2.23 14.38 -50.39
CA ALA A 98 -1.71 13.76 -51.62
C ALA A 98 -0.35 13.08 -51.41
N GLU A 99 0.46 13.59 -50.53
CA GLU A 99 1.77 13.05 -50.08
C GLU A 99 1.66 11.94 -49.05
N GLY A 100 0.44 11.51 -48.69
CA GLY A 100 0.17 10.40 -47.77
C GLY A 100 -0.04 10.79 -46.30
N GLY A 101 -0.07 12.08 -46.00
CA GLY A 101 -0.40 12.60 -44.68
C GLY A 101 -1.88 12.39 -44.34
N THR A 102 -2.20 12.29 -43.09
CA THR A 102 -3.57 12.08 -42.59
C THR A 102 -4.11 13.36 -41.96
N VAL A 103 -5.27 13.80 -42.41
CA VAL A 103 -6.01 14.95 -41.83
C VAL A 103 -7.24 14.41 -41.08
N ILE A 104 -7.36 14.76 -39.80
CA ILE A 104 -8.49 14.44 -38.94
C ILE A 104 -9.18 15.75 -38.56
N VAL A 105 -10.49 15.84 -38.80
CA VAL A 105 -11.29 17.02 -38.48
C VAL A 105 -12.38 16.65 -37.48
N ALA A 106 -12.39 17.29 -36.34
CA ALA A 106 -13.33 17.04 -35.26
C ALA A 106 -14.35 18.20 -35.13
N GLY A 107 -15.60 17.88 -35.30
CA GLY A 107 -16.72 18.81 -35.20
C GLY A 107 -17.10 19.47 -36.51
N LYS A 108 -18.40 19.77 -36.63
CA LYS A 108 -18.96 20.40 -37.85
C LYS A 108 -18.38 21.80 -38.12
N ALA A 109 -18.08 22.55 -37.07
CA ALA A 109 -17.52 23.90 -37.18
C ALA A 109 -16.11 23.85 -37.81
N ALA A 110 -15.23 22.94 -37.31
CA ALA A 110 -13.90 22.76 -37.88
C ALA A 110 -13.94 22.33 -39.36
N MET A 111 -14.90 21.47 -39.73
CA MET A 111 -15.09 21.08 -41.12
C MET A 111 -15.50 22.26 -42.01
N VAL A 112 -16.39 23.13 -41.53
CA VAL A 112 -16.80 24.34 -42.29
C VAL A 112 -15.63 25.32 -42.45
N GLU A 113 -14.78 25.41 -41.45
CA GLU A 113 -13.58 26.26 -41.48
C GLU A 113 -12.52 25.72 -42.45
N LEU A 114 -12.30 24.39 -42.47
CA LEU A 114 -11.36 23.75 -43.38
C LEU A 114 -11.84 23.83 -44.87
N LEU A 115 -13.09 23.57 -45.10
CA LEU A 115 -13.62 23.42 -46.46
C LEU A 115 -14.38 24.66 -46.97
N GLY A 116 -14.68 25.63 -46.10
CA GLY A 116 -15.43 26.82 -46.44
C GLY A 116 -16.82 26.48 -46.98
N LYS A 117 -17.22 27.13 -48.08
CA LYS A 117 -18.52 26.92 -48.77
C LYS A 117 -18.68 25.47 -49.26
N SER A 118 -17.59 24.76 -49.53
CA SER A 118 -17.56 23.38 -49.98
C SER A 118 -17.83 22.35 -48.88
N ALA A 119 -17.92 22.75 -47.63
CA ALA A 119 -18.14 21.85 -46.51
C ALA A 119 -19.36 20.95 -46.64
N LYS A 120 -20.36 21.34 -47.35
CA LYS A 120 -21.58 20.57 -47.65
C LYS A 120 -21.46 19.74 -48.93
N ASN A 121 -20.50 20.02 -49.79
CA ASN A 121 -20.29 19.32 -51.04
C ASN A 121 -19.59 17.99 -50.79
N LYS A 122 -20.30 16.87 -50.96
CA LYS A 122 -19.74 15.53 -50.74
C LYS A 122 -18.68 15.12 -51.78
N ALA A 123 -18.71 15.77 -52.95
CA ALA A 123 -17.75 15.54 -54.05
C ALA A 123 -16.48 16.44 -53.95
N ASP A 124 -16.30 17.15 -52.85
CA ASP A 124 -15.07 17.90 -52.59
C ASP A 124 -13.87 16.97 -52.40
N SER A 125 -12.84 17.12 -53.19
CA SER A 125 -11.68 16.24 -53.21
C SER A 125 -10.92 16.14 -51.85
N LEU A 126 -10.89 17.22 -51.09
CA LEU A 126 -10.29 17.20 -49.77
C LEU A 126 -11.23 16.54 -48.78
N ARG A 127 -12.54 16.77 -48.89
CA ARG A 127 -13.52 16.16 -47.97
C ARG A 127 -13.54 14.64 -48.04
N GLU A 128 -13.34 14.06 -49.19
CA GLU A 128 -13.30 12.61 -49.38
C GLU A 128 -12.05 11.97 -48.75
N LYS A 129 -10.98 12.75 -48.63
CA LYS A 129 -9.68 12.30 -48.13
C LYS A 129 -9.45 12.58 -46.63
N VAL A 130 -10.23 13.46 -46.01
CA VAL A 130 -10.12 13.75 -44.59
C VAL A 130 -10.97 12.80 -43.73
N VAL A 131 -10.45 12.43 -42.57
CA VAL A 131 -11.21 11.67 -41.57
C VAL A 131 -12.08 12.64 -40.80
N PHE A 132 -13.36 12.64 -41.06
CA PHE A 132 -14.32 13.49 -40.37
C PHE A 132 -14.95 12.79 -39.18
N ILE A 133 -14.86 13.44 -38.02
CA ILE A 133 -15.48 12.99 -36.77
C ILE A 133 -16.48 14.06 -36.34
N PRO A 134 -17.80 13.73 -36.26
CA PRO A 134 -18.87 14.73 -36.17
C PRO A 134 -18.84 15.60 -34.91
N GLU A 135 -18.18 15.13 -33.88
CA GLU A 135 -18.14 15.77 -32.57
C GLU A 135 -16.74 15.71 -31.95
N SER A 136 -16.33 16.76 -31.26
CA SER A 136 -15.07 16.79 -30.55
C SER A 136 -15.15 15.99 -29.27
N LEU A 137 -14.24 15.02 -29.12
CA LEU A 137 -14.12 14.17 -27.92
C LEU A 137 -13.87 15.02 -26.66
N GLY A 138 -13.00 16.01 -26.75
CA GLY A 138 -12.66 16.88 -25.62
C GLY A 138 -13.84 17.71 -25.16
N ARG A 139 -14.58 18.29 -26.15
CA ARG A 139 -15.80 19.08 -25.86
C ARG A 139 -16.87 18.23 -25.21
N LEU A 140 -17.07 17.01 -25.70
CA LEU A 140 -18.07 16.08 -25.17
C LEU A 140 -17.74 15.71 -23.71
N LYS A 141 -16.50 15.30 -23.42
CA LYS A 141 -16.04 14.98 -22.06
C LYS A 141 -16.20 16.16 -21.10
N VAL A 142 -15.79 17.36 -21.50
CA VAL A 142 -15.92 18.57 -20.70
C VAL A 142 -17.39 18.97 -20.48
N GLY A 143 -18.21 18.81 -21.50
CA GLY A 143 -19.65 19.06 -21.43
C GLY A 143 -20.33 18.17 -20.39
N TYR A 144 -20.05 16.89 -20.42
CA TYR A 144 -20.58 15.95 -19.42
C TYR A 144 -20.06 16.20 -18.01
N ALA A 145 -18.78 16.52 -17.87
CA ALA A 145 -18.22 16.87 -16.57
C ALA A 145 -18.86 18.13 -15.96
N ARG A 146 -19.09 19.17 -16.78
CA ARG A 146 -19.79 20.42 -16.36
C ARG A 146 -21.24 20.17 -16.01
N ALA A 147 -21.92 19.30 -16.72
CA ALA A 147 -23.29 18.90 -16.47
C ALA A 147 -23.42 17.88 -15.32
N LYS A 148 -22.32 17.52 -14.66
CA LYS A 148 -22.26 16.46 -13.62
C LYS A 148 -22.83 15.11 -14.07
N LYS A 149 -22.76 14.82 -15.38
CA LYS A 149 -23.18 13.53 -15.93
C LYS A 149 -22.04 12.51 -15.81
N PRO A 150 -22.18 11.44 -15.02
CA PRO A 150 -21.15 10.42 -14.92
C PRO A 150 -21.01 9.66 -16.24
N LEU A 151 -19.80 9.27 -16.60
CA LEU A 151 -19.52 8.44 -17.78
C LEU A 151 -19.67 6.95 -17.49
N SER A 152 -19.53 6.57 -16.25
CA SER A 152 -19.76 5.20 -15.77
C SER A 152 -20.27 5.22 -14.33
N PHE A 153 -20.92 4.15 -13.94
CA PHE A 153 -21.25 3.85 -12.55
C PHE A 153 -20.87 2.40 -12.27
N ALA A 154 -20.57 2.11 -11.00
CA ALA A 154 -20.31 0.74 -10.59
C ALA A 154 -21.63 0.00 -10.37
N ASP A 155 -21.81 -1.17 -10.99
CA ASP A 155 -22.94 -2.05 -10.67
C ASP A 155 -22.76 -2.71 -9.28
N SER A 156 -23.74 -3.49 -8.85
CA SER A 156 -23.68 -4.18 -7.57
C SER A 156 -22.55 -5.22 -7.48
N ALA A 157 -22.06 -5.71 -8.61
CA ALA A 157 -20.90 -6.60 -8.71
C ALA A 157 -19.59 -5.81 -8.87
N GLY A 158 -19.70 -4.50 -9.08
CA GLY A 158 -18.60 -3.57 -9.22
C GLY A 158 -17.97 -3.47 -10.57
N ASN A 159 -18.64 -3.92 -11.56
CA ASN A 159 -18.26 -3.65 -12.93
C ASN A 159 -18.56 -2.18 -13.27
N ASP A 160 -17.63 -1.53 -13.95
CA ASP A 160 -17.92 -0.22 -14.51
C ASP A 160 -18.92 -0.38 -15.66
N ILE A 161 -20.17 -0.03 -15.41
CA ILE A 161 -21.20 0.07 -16.44
C ILE A 161 -21.14 1.47 -17.03
N LEU A 162 -20.89 1.55 -18.32
CA LEU A 162 -20.93 2.83 -19.01
C LEU A 162 -22.37 3.37 -19.05
N THR A 163 -22.52 4.63 -18.70
CA THR A 163 -23.75 5.37 -18.98
C THR A 163 -23.94 5.56 -20.49
N ASP A 164 -25.07 6.08 -20.93
CA ASP A 164 -25.24 6.44 -22.35
C ASP A 164 -24.22 7.48 -22.79
N GLU A 165 -23.90 8.43 -21.90
CA GLU A 165 -22.83 9.39 -22.11
C GLU A 165 -21.45 8.72 -22.19
N GLY A 166 -21.20 7.75 -21.34
CA GLY A 166 -19.97 6.95 -21.34
C GLY A 166 -19.81 6.12 -22.61
N ARG A 167 -20.90 5.50 -23.10
CA ARG A 167 -20.89 4.78 -24.38
C ARG A 167 -20.57 5.69 -25.55
N LYS A 168 -21.22 6.87 -25.62
CA LYS A 168 -20.94 7.87 -26.68
C LYS A 168 -19.49 8.33 -26.67
N VAL A 169 -18.91 8.56 -25.47
CA VAL A 169 -17.48 8.92 -25.32
C VAL A 169 -16.59 7.77 -25.79
N SER A 170 -16.91 6.54 -25.43
CA SER A 170 -16.12 5.35 -25.82
C SER A 170 -16.16 5.12 -27.33
N GLU A 171 -17.34 5.19 -27.95
CA GLU A 171 -17.50 5.05 -29.39
C GLU A 171 -16.76 6.13 -30.17
N LEU A 172 -16.88 7.37 -29.72
CA LEU A 172 -16.19 8.49 -30.35
C LEU A 172 -14.66 8.34 -30.21
N GLN A 173 -14.20 7.89 -29.05
CA GLN A 173 -12.79 7.62 -28.76
C GLN A 173 -12.24 6.52 -29.67
N GLU A 174 -12.98 5.44 -29.90
CA GLU A 174 -12.55 4.38 -30.82
C GLU A 174 -12.48 4.87 -32.28
N LYS A 175 -13.38 5.75 -32.70
CA LYS A 175 -13.31 6.39 -34.06
C LYS A 175 -12.04 7.22 -34.21
N PHE A 176 -11.67 8.01 -33.19
CA PHE A 176 -10.43 8.76 -33.21
C PHE A 176 -9.22 7.81 -33.28
N MET A 177 -9.23 6.80 -32.44
CA MET A 177 -8.11 5.85 -32.37
C MET A 177 -7.96 5.07 -33.68
N ALA A 178 -9.05 4.68 -34.31
CA ALA A 178 -9.03 4.03 -35.62
C ALA A 178 -8.43 4.93 -36.70
N ALA A 179 -8.70 6.22 -36.66
CA ALA A 179 -8.12 7.19 -37.60
C ALA A 179 -6.59 7.31 -37.43
N PHE A 180 -6.10 7.41 -36.18
CA PHE A 180 -4.67 7.46 -35.91
C PHE A 180 -3.95 6.17 -36.30
N ARG A 181 -4.54 4.99 -36.03
CA ARG A 181 -3.96 3.69 -36.42
C ARG A 181 -3.80 3.50 -37.93
N LYS A 182 -4.59 4.21 -38.76
CA LYS A 182 -4.48 4.16 -40.21
C LYS A 182 -3.42 5.11 -40.78
N ALA A 183 -2.97 6.07 -39.99
CA ALA A 183 -1.94 7.00 -40.43
C ALA A 183 -0.60 6.29 -40.53
N LYS A 184 0.15 6.59 -41.60
CA LYS A 184 1.50 6.06 -41.81
C LYS A 184 2.54 6.97 -41.16
N ASP A 185 3.69 6.43 -40.85
CA ASP A 185 4.89 7.13 -40.42
C ASP A 185 4.72 8.05 -39.22
N ILE A 186 3.80 7.73 -38.29
CA ILE A 186 3.70 8.45 -37.02
C ILE A 186 4.91 8.09 -36.16
N GLU A 187 5.61 9.11 -35.70
CA GLU A 187 6.67 8.93 -34.71
C GLU A 187 6.12 8.26 -33.43
N LYS A 188 6.58 7.06 -33.16
CA LYS A 188 6.30 6.38 -31.89
C LYS A 188 7.30 6.84 -30.87
N LEU A 189 6.82 7.10 -29.68
CA LEU A 189 7.71 7.22 -28.52
C LEU A 189 8.46 5.90 -28.35
N PRO A 190 9.78 5.93 -28.04
CA PRO A 190 10.58 4.73 -27.93
C PRO A 190 9.88 3.65 -27.13
N GLU A 191 9.86 2.43 -27.67
CA GLU A 191 9.48 1.27 -26.88
C GLU A 191 10.47 1.18 -25.72
N LEU A 192 9.94 0.87 -24.53
CA LEU A 192 10.76 0.69 -23.36
C LEU A 192 11.63 -0.53 -23.61
N GLU A 193 12.95 -0.35 -23.73
CA GLU A 193 13.88 -1.45 -23.92
C GLU A 193 13.65 -2.55 -22.88
N LYS A 194 13.72 -3.81 -23.33
CA LYS A 194 13.66 -4.96 -22.42
C LYS A 194 14.86 -4.94 -21.48
N TRP A 195 14.58 -4.98 -20.21
CA TRP A 195 15.60 -5.00 -19.19
C TRP A 195 16.27 -6.38 -19.09
N GLU A 196 17.58 -6.44 -19.23
CA GLU A 196 18.35 -7.68 -19.15
C GLU A 196 19.28 -7.78 -17.92
N GLY A 197 19.23 -6.80 -17.02
CA GLY A 197 20.32 -6.51 -16.08
C GLY A 197 20.33 -7.22 -14.73
N VAL A 198 19.26 -7.88 -14.24
CA VAL A 198 19.29 -8.66 -13.00
C VAL A 198 18.81 -10.09 -13.27
N PRO A 199 19.57 -11.11 -12.85
CA PRO A 199 19.16 -12.50 -13.03
C PRO A 199 17.80 -12.72 -12.36
N LEU A 200 16.82 -13.05 -13.18
CA LEU A 200 15.51 -13.46 -12.70
C LEU A 200 15.53 -14.98 -12.50
N GLY A 201 14.94 -15.48 -11.42
CA GLY A 201 14.66 -16.89 -11.27
C GLY A 201 13.65 -17.38 -12.32
N GLU A 202 13.41 -18.68 -12.40
CA GLU A 202 12.55 -19.34 -13.41
C GLU A 202 11.15 -18.73 -13.52
N LYS A 203 10.65 -18.06 -12.48
CA LYS A 203 9.34 -17.39 -12.46
C LYS A 203 9.42 -15.88 -12.75
N GLY A 204 10.54 -15.37 -13.24
CA GLY A 204 10.70 -13.95 -13.55
C GLY A 204 10.86 -13.02 -12.33
N PHE A 205 11.24 -13.55 -11.17
CA PHE A 205 11.51 -12.79 -9.95
C PHE A 205 13.02 -12.66 -9.69
N LEU A 206 13.41 -11.63 -8.92
CA LEU A 206 14.80 -11.48 -8.51
C LEU A 206 15.26 -12.70 -7.71
N LYS A 207 16.46 -13.21 -8.01
CA LYS A 207 17.05 -14.29 -7.23
C LYS A 207 17.36 -13.78 -5.82
N LEU A 208 16.80 -14.46 -4.81
CA LEU A 208 17.03 -14.11 -3.41
C LEU A 208 18.50 -14.34 -3.01
N PRO A 209 19.12 -13.42 -2.26
CA PRO A 209 20.37 -13.74 -1.57
C PRO A 209 20.20 -14.95 -0.65
N ASP A 210 21.24 -15.77 -0.50
CA ASP A 210 21.21 -17.02 0.28
C ASP A 210 20.69 -16.84 1.72
N ARG A 211 20.95 -15.66 2.33
CA ARG A 211 20.46 -15.33 3.66
C ARG A 211 18.94 -15.33 3.77
N PHE A 212 18.21 -15.01 2.68
CA PHE A 212 16.75 -15.02 2.63
C PHE A 212 16.18 -16.38 2.20
N ALA A 213 17.01 -17.27 1.68
CA ALA A 213 16.59 -18.62 1.26
C ALA A 213 16.38 -19.55 2.47
N LYS A 214 17.01 -19.27 3.59
CA LYS A 214 16.92 -20.10 4.81
C LYS A 214 15.85 -19.54 5.75
N ARG A 215 14.79 -20.30 5.97
CA ARG A 215 13.80 -19.96 6.96
C ARG A 215 14.31 -20.34 8.38
N PRO A 216 13.95 -19.54 9.40
CA PRO A 216 14.38 -19.80 10.76
C PRO A 216 13.85 -21.14 11.26
N LYS A 217 14.70 -21.88 12.00
CA LYS A 217 14.26 -23.08 12.72
C LYS A 217 13.59 -22.63 14.02
N LEU A 218 12.28 -22.84 14.08
CA LEU A 218 11.47 -22.55 15.26
C LEU A 218 11.19 -23.85 16.01
N GLY A 219 10.99 -23.74 17.31
CA GLY A 219 10.77 -24.87 18.21
C GLY A 219 9.45 -24.82 18.95
N LYS A 220 9.13 -25.88 19.64
CA LYS A 220 8.02 -25.91 20.60
C LYS A 220 8.51 -25.37 21.94
N LYS A 221 7.58 -24.80 22.73
CA LYS A 221 7.87 -24.34 24.08
C LYS A 221 8.31 -25.53 24.95
N ALA A 222 9.46 -25.39 25.62
CA ALA A 222 9.94 -26.40 26.53
C ALA A 222 9.14 -26.37 27.84
N ASP A 223 8.92 -27.56 28.44
CA ASP A 223 8.45 -27.64 29.82
C ASP A 223 9.50 -27.05 30.75
N ARG A 224 9.04 -26.16 31.64
CA ARG A 224 9.91 -25.51 32.63
C ARG A 224 9.64 -26.05 34.02
N ARG A 225 10.69 -26.37 34.77
CA ARG A 225 10.58 -26.73 36.18
C ARG A 225 9.95 -25.60 36.99
N GLU A 226 9.24 -25.93 38.06
CA GLU A 226 8.68 -24.95 38.96
C GLU A 226 9.78 -24.13 39.63
N GLY A 227 9.59 -22.81 39.63
CA GLY A 227 10.51 -21.85 40.21
C GLY A 227 9.90 -21.13 41.42
N LEU A 228 9.51 -19.87 41.24
CA LEU A 228 9.02 -19.01 42.32
C LEU A 228 7.52 -19.21 42.61
N VAL A 229 7.14 -19.62 43.83
CA VAL A 229 5.74 -19.62 44.25
C VAL A 229 5.29 -18.19 44.56
N LEU A 230 4.24 -17.76 43.88
CA LEU A 230 3.61 -16.44 44.04
C LEU A 230 2.39 -16.51 44.97
N TRP A 231 1.65 -17.62 44.94
CA TRP A 231 0.48 -17.92 45.76
C TRP A 231 0.25 -19.42 45.92
N ASP A 232 0.01 -19.90 47.13
CA ASP A 232 -0.37 -21.29 47.39
C ASP A 232 -1.35 -21.46 48.58
N GLY A 233 -2.03 -20.38 48.97
CA GLY A 233 -2.92 -20.38 50.12
C GLY A 233 -2.21 -19.97 51.41
N LYS A 234 -0.87 -20.01 51.47
CA LYS A 234 -0.03 -19.59 52.62
C LYS A 234 0.96 -18.51 52.22
N THR A 235 1.71 -18.78 51.19
CA THR A 235 2.69 -17.83 50.64
C THR A 235 1.99 -16.85 49.76
N LYS A 236 2.21 -15.51 49.95
CA LYS A 236 1.76 -14.46 49.06
C LYS A 236 2.92 -13.57 48.68
N ALA A 237 3.28 -13.57 47.42
CA ALA A 237 4.31 -12.69 46.88
C ALA A 237 3.81 -11.25 46.76
N VAL A 238 4.74 -10.28 46.70
CA VAL A 238 4.45 -8.89 46.40
C VAL A 238 5.02 -8.49 45.02
N VAL A 239 4.48 -7.40 44.46
CA VAL A 239 5.05 -6.75 43.27
C VAL A 239 5.80 -5.50 43.73
N ALA A 240 7.10 -5.43 43.50
CA ALA A 240 7.92 -4.32 43.95
C ALA A 240 8.34 -3.42 42.78
N LEU A 241 8.22 -2.09 42.96
CA LEU A 241 8.69 -1.13 41.95
C LEU A 241 10.22 -1.13 41.87
N GLY A 242 10.91 -1.48 42.98
CA GLY A 242 12.36 -1.58 43.03
C GLY A 242 13.07 -0.30 42.57
N GLU A 243 14.20 -0.46 41.90
CA GLU A 243 14.97 0.66 41.34
C GLU A 243 14.26 1.43 40.23
N ALA A 244 13.24 0.86 39.59
CA ALA A 244 12.46 1.53 38.52
C ALA A 244 11.52 2.62 39.08
N GLY A 245 11.11 2.50 40.36
CA GLY A 245 10.29 3.51 41.04
C GLY A 245 8.91 3.73 40.40
N GLU A 246 8.34 4.91 40.63
CA GLU A 246 6.96 5.25 40.17
C GLU A 246 6.74 5.16 38.66
N LYS A 247 7.78 5.16 37.84
CA LYS A 247 7.64 5.03 36.38
C LYS A 247 6.94 3.73 35.95
N VAL A 248 7.09 2.68 36.74
CA VAL A 248 6.48 1.38 36.44
C VAL A 248 5.25 1.06 37.27
N ARG A 249 4.72 2.04 38.01
CA ARG A 249 3.52 1.87 38.86
C ARG A 249 2.37 1.22 38.10
N ASN A 250 2.03 1.72 36.96
CA ASN A 250 0.94 1.18 36.16
C ASN A 250 1.20 -0.29 35.70
N LEU A 251 2.44 -0.66 35.41
CA LEU A 251 2.81 -2.03 35.05
C LEU A 251 2.73 -2.97 36.27
N ALA A 252 3.16 -2.48 37.41
CA ALA A 252 3.10 -3.23 38.67
C ALA A 252 1.66 -3.46 39.13
N ASP A 253 0.82 -2.42 39.00
CA ASP A 253 -0.62 -2.49 39.29
C ASP A 253 -1.33 -3.44 38.32
N GLU A 254 -0.98 -3.40 37.04
CA GLU A 254 -1.51 -4.34 36.02
C GLU A 254 -1.13 -5.79 36.34
N LEU A 255 0.13 -6.02 36.72
CA LEU A 255 0.61 -7.36 37.12
C LEU A 255 -0.12 -7.85 38.36
N ALA A 256 -0.18 -7.03 39.42
CA ALA A 256 -0.87 -7.34 40.67
C ALA A 256 -2.35 -7.65 40.44
N TRP A 257 -3.03 -6.85 39.63
CA TRP A 257 -4.43 -7.09 39.25
C TRP A 257 -4.63 -8.42 38.52
N HIS A 258 -3.75 -8.80 37.60
CA HIS A 258 -3.87 -10.11 36.95
C HIS A 258 -3.65 -11.26 37.92
N LEU A 259 -2.69 -11.11 38.84
CA LEU A 259 -2.45 -12.12 39.91
C LEU A 259 -3.66 -12.22 40.86
N GLU A 260 -4.27 -11.09 41.24
CA GLU A 260 -5.51 -11.06 42.01
C GLU A 260 -6.66 -11.75 41.27
N GLU A 261 -6.85 -11.44 39.98
CA GLU A 261 -7.86 -12.09 39.18
C GLU A 261 -7.63 -13.62 39.07
N MET A 262 -6.37 -14.07 39.05
CA MET A 262 -6.03 -15.50 39.01
C MET A 262 -6.29 -16.22 40.36
N ALA A 263 -5.88 -15.60 41.43
CA ALA A 263 -5.88 -16.22 42.78
C ALA A 263 -7.16 -15.97 43.58
N GLY A 264 -7.89 -14.88 43.25
CA GLY A 264 -9.00 -14.39 44.08
C GLY A 264 -8.59 -13.67 45.35
N VAL A 265 -7.30 -13.32 45.50
CA VAL A 265 -6.75 -12.58 46.66
C VAL A 265 -5.89 -11.41 46.15
N LYS A 266 -5.97 -10.28 46.85
CA LYS A 266 -5.26 -9.06 46.48
C LYS A 266 -3.73 -9.25 46.64
N PHE A 267 -2.97 -8.76 45.68
CA PHE A 267 -1.52 -8.65 45.70
C PHE A 267 -1.10 -7.22 45.97
N ASP A 268 -0.12 -7.07 46.87
CA ASP A 268 0.34 -5.75 47.27
C ASP A 268 1.43 -5.26 46.31
N VAL A 269 1.35 -3.97 45.96
CA VAL A 269 2.39 -3.25 45.20
C VAL A 269 3.18 -2.42 46.19
N VAL A 270 4.48 -2.68 46.34
CA VAL A 270 5.37 -2.00 47.25
C VAL A 270 6.44 -1.21 46.55
N SER A 271 6.87 -0.09 47.14
CA SER A 271 7.89 0.77 46.49
C SER A 271 9.28 0.17 46.56
N ALA A 272 9.66 -0.37 47.72
CA ALA A 272 10.97 -0.93 47.93
C ALA A 272 11.01 -2.46 47.75
N GLU A 273 12.15 -2.98 47.34
CA GLU A 273 12.40 -4.41 47.23
C GLU A 273 12.36 -5.06 48.64
N PRO A 274 11.53 -6.10 48.87
CA PRO A 274 11.45 -6.78 50.13
C PRO A 274 12.66 -7.67 50.37
N LYS A 275 13.04 -7.90 51.64
CA LYS A 275 14.18 -8.77 52.00
C LYS A 275 13.80 -10.25 51.96
N GLU A 276 12.74 -10.64 52.64
CA GLU A 276 12.40 -12.04 52.91
C GLU A 276 11.15 -12.57 52.15
N VAL A 277 10.25 -11.66 51.77
CA VAL A 277 9.00 -12.04 51.07
C VAL A 277 9.28 -12.34 49.61
N PRO A 278 8.70 -13.40 49.05
CA PRO A 278 8.77 -13.64 47.62
C PRO A 278 8.26 -12.43 46.80
N ALA A 279 8.98 -12.06 45.74
CA ALA A 279 8.63 -10.86 45.01
C ALA A 279 8.91 -10.95 43.52
N ILE A 280 8.09 -10.22 42.72
CA ILE A 280 8.42 -9.81 41.36
C ILE A 280 8.90 -8.35 41.45
N VAL A 281 10.11 -8.05 40.99
CA VAL A 281 10.79 -6.76 41.18
C VAL A 281 11.11 -6.12 39.84
N TYR A 282 10.75 -4.88 39.64
CA TYR A 282 11.15 -4.09 38.47
C TYR A 282 12.55 -3.52 38.66
N LYS A 283 13.40 -3.69 37.66
CA LYS A 283 14.79 -3.22 37.66
C LYS A 283 15.19 -2.63 36.30
N PRO A 284 15.64 -1.36 36.25
CA PRO A 284 16.16 -0.76 35.02
C PRO A 284 17.41 -1.51 34.54
N VAL A 285 17.39 -1.96 33.27
CA VAL A 285 18.55 -2.62 32.64
C VAL A 285 18.69 -2.05 31.23
N LYS A 286 19.87 -1.56 30.91
CA LYS A 286 20.20 -1.09 29.58
C LYS A 286 20.34 -2.27 28.60
N CYS A 287 19.93 -2.05 27.36
CA CYS A 287 20.13 -3.01 26.28
C CYS A 287 21.66 -3.20 26.07
N PRO A 288 22.19 -4.42 26.14
CA PRO A 288 23.62 -4.67 25.87
C PRO A 288 23.98 -4.37 24.42
N GLU A 289 25.27 -4.09 24.18
CA GLU A 289 25.83 -4.05 22.85
C GLU A 289 25.67 -5.43 22.19
N GLY A 290 25.32 -5.44 20.90
CA GLY A 290 25.08 -6.68 20.14
C GLY A 290 23.61 -6.99 19.84
N PHE A 291 22.65 -6.38 20.55
CA PHE A 291 21.27 -6.37 20.13
C PHE A 291 21.03 -5.32 19.04
N ALA A 292 20.04 -5.54 18.16
CA ALA A 292 19.77 -4.63 17.05
C ALA A 292 19.63 -3.18 17.51
N ALA A 293 20.39 -2.27 16.91
CA ALA A 293 20.35 -0.85 17.24
C ALA A 293 18.92 -0.29 17.13
N GLY A 294 18.41 0.26 18.24
CA GLY A 294 17.07 0.83 18.30
C GLY A 294 16.00 -0.12 18.83
N SER A 295 16.38 -1.27 19.40
CA SER A 295 15.42 -2.19 20.01
C SER A 295 14.83 -1.61 21.31
N SER A 296 13.80 -0.77 21.15
CA SER A 296 13.04 -0.15 22.25
C SER A 296 12.27 -1.16 23.13
N GLY A 297 12.50 -2.43 22.97
CA GLY A 297 11.80 -3.50 23.68
C GLY A 297 12.70 -4.57 24.28
N TYR A 298 13.98 -4.25 24.50
CA TYR A 298 14.88 -5.17 25.20
C TYR A 298 14.37 -5.40 26.62
N PHE A 299 14.32 -6.66 27.03
CA PHE A 299 14.03 -7.05 28.38
C PHE A 299 14.88 -8.26 28.83
N ARG A 300 15.06 -8.36 30.12
CA ARG A 300 15.65 -9.51 30.77
C ARG A 300 14.79 -9.92 31.97
N ILE A 301 14.54 -11.23 32.13
CA ILE A 301 13.88 -11.81 33.29
C ILE A 301 14.83 -12.83 33.86
N TRP A 302 15.09 -12.73 35.17
CA TRP A 302 15.94 -13.67 35.86
C TRP A 302 15.48 -13.83 37.28
N ARG A 303 15.91 -14.92 37.92
CA ARG A 303 15.63 -15.22 39.34
C ARG A 303 16.88 -15.11 40.16
N GLU A 304 16.76 -14.54 41.38
CA GLU A 304 17.76 -14.57 42.43
C GLU A 304 17.05 -14.93 43.75
N GLY A 305 17.32 -16.12 44.30
CA GLY A 305 16.68 -16.58 45.51
C GLY A 305 15.14 -16.64 45.41
N ASN A 306 14.47 -15.87 46.25
CA ASN A 306 13.01 -15.77 46.32
C ASN A 306 12.45 -14.58 45.48
N LYS A 307 13.21 -14.06 44.54
CA LYS A 307 12.81 -12.93 43.71
C LYS A 307 12.96 -13.23 42.24
N VAL A 308 12.02 -12.70 41.42
CA VAL A 308 12.12 -12.66 39.97
C VAL A 308 12.20 -11.21 39.56
N TYR A 309 13.23 -10.85 38.82
CA TYR A 309 13.45 -9.50 38.32
C TYR A 309 12.92 -9.34 36.90
N LEU A 310 12.21 -8.23 36.68
CA LEU A 310 11.73 -7.77 35.36
C LEU A 310 12.58 -6.60 34.92
N GLY A 311 13.61 -6.85 34.12
CA GLY A 311 14.59 -5.88 33.69
C GLY A 311 14.30 -5.32 32.29
N GLY A 312 14.73 -4.07 32.05
CA GLY A 312 14.66 -3.40 30.76
C GLY A 312 14.57 -1.89 30.92
N GLU A 313 14.48 -1.20 29.82
CA GLU A 313 13.97 0.17 29.76
C GLU A 313 12.42 0.14 29.77
N ASP A 314 11.75 1.28 29.80
CA ASP A 314 10.27 1.35 30.00
C ASP A 314 9.48 0.38 29.11
N ALA A 315 9.78 0.35 27.80
CA ALA A 315 9.14 -0.58 26.87
C ALA A 315 9.54 -2.04 27.11
N GLY A 316 10.78 -2.27 27.56
CA GLY A 316 11.28 -3.60 27.88
C GLY A 316 10.60 -4.17 29.14
N MET A 317 10.45 -3.37 30.19
CA MET A 317 9.75 -3.79 31.42
C MET A 317 8.26 -4.11 31.12
N SER A 318 7.62 -3.37 30.23
CA SER A 318 6.29 -3.74 29.73
C SER A 318 6.27 -5.10 29.02
N ARG A 319 7.31 -5.41 28.24
CA ARG A 319 7.44 -6.74 27.58
C ARG A 319 7.68 -7.85 28.59
N ALA A 320 8.54 -7.61 29.59
CA ALA A 320 8.80 -8.56 30.68
C ALA A 320 7.50 -8.88 31.43
N THR A 321 6.71 -7.86 31.76
CA THR A 321 5.41 -8.02 32.43
C THR A 321 4.46 -8.92 31.66
N THR A 322 4.24 -8.60 30.38
CA THR A 322 3.32 -9.40 29.54
C THR A 322 3.86 -10.82 29.32
N TYR A 323 5.18 -10.98 29.18
CA TYR A 323 5.78 -12.30 29.05
C TYR A 323 5.57 -13.17 30.31
N VAL A 324 5.71 -12.59 31.49
CA VAL A 324 5.42 -13.29 32.78
C VAL A 324 3.95 -13.67 32.85
N LEU A 325 3.04 -12.76 32.48
CA LEU A 325 1.60 -13.04 32.46
C LEU A 325 1.25 -14.16 31.46
N GLU A 326 1.84 -14.16 30.28
CA GLU A 326 1.66 -15.24 29.30
C GLU A 326 2.26 -16.57 29.78
N THR A 327 3.37 -16.53 30.50
CA THR A 327 3.98 -17.70 31.12
C THR A 327 3.08 -18.29 32.23
N LEU A 328 2.35 -17.46 32.95
CA LEU A 328 1.35 -17.86 33.93
C LEU A 328 0.03 -18.34 33.30
N GLY A 329 -0.12 -18.24 31.98
CA GLY A 329 -1.28 -18.72 31.23
C GLY A 329 -2.28 -17.65 30.82
N CYS A 330 -2.01 -16.35 31.11
CA CYS A 330 -2.82 -15.27 30.58
C CYS A 330 -2.66 -15.17 29.06
N ARG A 331 -3.75 -14.83 28.37
CA ARG A 331 -3.71 -14.55 26.93
C ARG A 331 -4.59 -13.35 26.61
N TYR A 332 -4.26 -12.65 25.52
CA TYR A 332 -5.08 -11.61 24.98
C TYR A 332 -5.24 -11.86 23.47
N ILE A 333 -6.34 -12.49 23.06
CA ILE A 333 -6.53 -13.03 21.70
C ILE A 333 -7.19 -12.05 20.72
N TRP A 334 -7.91 -11.06 21.22
CA TRP A 334 -8.44 -9.90 20.47
C TRP A 334 -8.84 -8.77 21.42
N PRO A 335 -9.02 -7.54 20.94
CA PRO A 335 -9.40 -6.40 21.76
C PRO A 335 -10.70 -6.58 22.55
N GLY A 336 -10.73 -6.02 23.76
CA GLY A 336 -11.88 -6.04 24.66
C GLY A 336 -11.87 -7.19 25.66
N LYS A 337 -12.74 -7.08 26.66
CA LYS A 337 -12.79 -8.02 27.81
C LYS A 337 -12.94 -9.49 27.40
N ASN A 338 -13.73 -9.74 26.35
CA ASN A 338 -13.94 -11.11 25.86
C ASN A 338 -12.70 -11.74 25.21
N GLY A 339 -11.69 -10.94 24.85
CA GLY A 339 -10.41 -11.43 24.32
C GLY A 339 -9.34 -11.67 25.38
N LYS A 340 -9.50 -11.12 26.60
CA LYS A 340 -8.61 -11.39 27.72
C LYS A 340 -8.95 -12.70 28.39
N ILE A 341 -7.95 -13.49 28.63
CA ILE A 341 -8.04 -14.81 29.28
C ILE A 341 -7.14 -14.79 30.49
N ILE A 342 -7.75 -14.95 31.65
CA ILE A 342 -7.04 -14.97 32.93
C ILE A 342 -7.48 -16.27 33.64
N PRO A 343 -6.62 -17.30 33.69
CA PRO A 343 -6.96 -18.58 34.30
C PRO A 343 -7.11 -18.43 35.81
N LYS A 344 -8.15 -18.99 36.40
CA LYS A 344 -8.31 -19.10 37.85
C LYS A 344 -7.40 -20.21 38.37
N LYS A 345 -6.64 -19.95 39.43
CA LYS A 345 -5.67 -20.87 39.99
C LYS A 345 -5.70 -20.83 41.49
N SER A 346 -5.80 -21.98 42.12
CA SER A 346 -5.61 -22.17 43.57
C SER A 346 -4.14 -22.03 44.01
N ARG A 347 -3.23 -22.21 43.04
CA ARG A 347 -1.78 -22.04 43.24
C ARG A 347 -1.19 -21.35 42.00
N ILE A 348 -0.39 -20.32 42.23
CA ILE A 348 0.35 -19.59 41.19
C ILE A 348 1.85 -19.77 41.48
N ALA A 349 2.55 -20.34 40.51
CA ALA A 349 4.00 -20.43 40.53
C ALA A 349 4.58 -20.06 39.17
N LEU A 350 5.61 -19.24 39.15
CA LEU A 350 6.42 -19.03 37.96
C LEU A 350 7.34 -20.26 37.79
N PRO A 351 7.54 -20.73 36.56
CA PRO A 351 8.58 -21.70 36.30
C PRO A 351 9.97 -21.09 36.52
N GLU A 352 11.01 -21.96 36.60
CA GLU A 352 12.39 -21.47 36.48
C GLU A 352 12.53 -20.69 35.19
N ILE A 353 12.85 -19.39 35.30
CA ILE A 353 12.83 -18.44 34.21
C ILE A 353 14.16 -17.68 34.14
N SER A 354 14.80 -17.76 32.99
CA SER A 354 15.91 -16.90 32.62
C SER A 354 15.76 -16.61 31.16
N VAL A 355 15.30 -15.40 30.84
CA VAL A 355 15.02 -14.96 29.46
C VAL A 355 15.64 -13.61 29.23
N GLU A 356 16.35 -13.50 28.15
CA GLU A 356 16.88 -12.24 27.64
C GLU A 356 16.50 -12.11 26.19
N HIS A 357 15.82 -11.02 25.84
CA HIS A 357 15.30 -10.83 24.50
C HIS A 357 15.21 -9.36 24.11
N ALA A 358 15.55 -9.09 22.87
CA ALA A 358 15.24 -7.83 22.22
C ALA A 358 14.43 -8.10 20.95
N THR A 359 13.40 -7.29 20.72
CA THR A 359 12.69 -7.38 19.42
C THR A 359 13.64 -7.00 18.29
N PRO A 360 13.65 -7.72 17.18
CA PRO A 360 14.53 -7.42 16.06
C PRO A 360 14.13 -6.14 15.30
N PHE A 361 12.96 -5.57 15.60
CA PHE A 361 12.37 -4.44 14.89
C PHE A 361 12.38 -3.17 15.75
N ALA A 362 13.02 -2.11 15.25
CA ALA A 362 13.02 -0.80 15.91
C ALA A 362 11.63 -0.14 15.82
N VAL A 363 10.92 -0.32 14.72
CA VAL A 363 9.57 0.20 14.48
C VAL A 363 8.60 -0.95 14.28
N ARG A 364 7.54 -0.97 15.08
CA ARG A 364 6.47 -1.97 15.02
C ARG A 364 5.13 -1.24 15.02
N ARG A 365 4.60 -0.99 13.83
CA ARG A 365 3.42 -0.15 13.65
C ARG A 365 2.28 -0.88 12.98
N MET A 366 1.07 -0.66 13.49
CA MET A 366 -0.20 -1.07 12.89
C MET A 366 -1.05 0.15 12.56
N ARG A 367 -1.51 0.26 11.32
CA ARG A 367 -2.45 1.29 10.88
C ARG A 367 -3.84 0.68 10.78
N LEU A 368 -4.65 0.95 11.80
CA LEU A 368 -6.03 0.49 11.86
C LEU A 368 -6.95 1.54 11.26
N TYR A 369 -7.57 1.23 10.13
CA TYR A 369 -8.59 2.07 9.53
C TYR A 369 -9.95 1.82 10.20
N GLY A 370 -10.73 2.88 10.37
CA GLY A 370 -12.07 2.74 10.88
C GLY A 370 -12.35 3.40 12.22
N TRP A 371 -11.61 4.38 12.51
CA TRP A 371 -11.73 5.21 13.67
C TRP A 371 -12.29 6.60 13.28
N PRO A 372 -13.15 7.27 14.00
CA PRO A 372 -13.37 7.27 15.45
C PRO A 372 -14.55 6.44 15.96
N GLU A 373 -15.12 5.57 15.16
CA GLU A 373 -16.38 4.87 15.40
C GLU A 373 -16.31 3.75 16.44
N PHE A 374 -15.11 3.50 17.00
CA PHE A 374 -14.92 2.47 18.03
C PHE A 374 -15.06 3.02 19.42
N PRO A 375 -16.08 2.61 20.18
CA PRO A 375 -16.17 2.93 21.59
C PRO A 375 -15.01 2.36 22.42
N ASP A 376 -14.44 1.22 22.01
CA ASP A 376 -13.31 0.55 22.69
C ASP A 376 -11.97 0.96 22.09
N ARG A 377 -11.65 2.24 22.21
CA ARG A 377 -10.31 2.73 21.82
C ARG A 377 -9.21 2.08 22.62
N GLU A 378 -9.42 1.98 23.90
CA GLU A 378 -8.43 1.49 24.84
C GLU A 378 -8.18 -0.01 24.66
N GLY A 379 -9.20 -0.80 24.38
CA GLY A 379 -9.04 -2.22 24.14
C GLY A 379 -8.13 -2.55 22.97
N ASN A 380 -8.19 -1.80 21.86
CA ASN A 380 -7.28 -1.98 20.74
C ASN A 380 -5.84 -1.61 21.11
N ARG A 381 -5.61 -0.46 21.73
CA ARG A 381 -4.28 -0.05 22.16
C ARG A 381 -3.68 -1.02 23.16
N ASP A 382 -4.46 -1.46 24.13
CA ASP A 382 -4.06 -2.42 25.16
C ASP A 382 -3.69 -3.77 24.53
N PHE A 383 -4.46 -4.27 23.57
CA PHE A 383 -4.13 -5.47 22.82
C PHE A 383 -2.77 -5.37 22.12
N TRP A 384 -2.54 -4.31 21.35
CA TRP A 384 -1.30 -4.15 20.62
C TRP A 384 -0.10 -3.90 21.52
N ARG A 385 -0.29 -3.11 22.61
CA ARG A 385 0.72 -2.94 23.66
C ARG A 385 1.08 -4.27 24.30
N TRP A 386 0.08 -5.08 24.65
CA TRP A 386 0.29 -6.43 25.21
C TRP A 386 1.20 -7.27 24.32
N HIS A 387 1.00 -7.22 23.02
CA HIS A 387 1.77 -7.98 22.04
C HIS A 387 3.04 -7.29 21.53
N GLY A 388 3.47 -6.21 22.12
CA GLY A 388 4.74 -5.60 21.78
C GLY A 388 4.74 -4.64 20.59
N ILE A 389 3.59 -4.27 20.10
CA ILE A 389 3.46 -3.23 19.08
C ILE A 389 3.61 -1.88 19.77
N ASN A 390 4.62 -1.12 19.41
CA ASN A 390 4.94 0.15 20.08
C ASN A 390 4.21 1.37 19.50
N ASP A 391 3.60 1.24 18.33
CA ASP A 391 2.79 2.31 17.75
C ASP A 391 1.52 1.78 17.07
N VAL A 392 0.38 2.24 17.55
CA VAL A 392 -0.93 1.98 16.94
C VAL A 392 -1.49 3.29 16.42
N LYS A 393 -1.31 3.55 15.15
CA LYS A 393 -1.92 4.71 14.52
C LYS A 393 -3.33 4.39 14.07
N ILE A 394 -4.24 5.16 14.60
CA ILE A 394 -5.62 5.13 14.21
C ILE A 394 -5.82 6.25 13.18
N MET A 395 -5.98 5.84 11.93
CA MET A 395 -6.03 6.75 10.80
C MET A 395 -7.38 7.45 10.70
N THR A 396 -7.38 8.74 11.01
CA THR A 396 -8.47 9.65 10.61
C THR A 396 -8.07 10.52 9.41
N THR A 397 -6.76 10.62 9.13
CA THR A 397 -6.20 11.45 8.04
C THR A 397 -4.86 10.87 7.59
N ASP A 398 -4.44 11.17 6.36
CA ASP A 398 -3.13 10.81 5.78
C ASP A 398 -1.94 11.59 6.39
N ARG A 399 -1.93 11.82 7.69
CA ARG A 399 -0.81 12.50 8.32
C ARG A 399 0.45 11.64 8.31
N PRO A 400 1.64 12.25 8.22
CA PRO A 400 2.90 11.53 8.29
C PRO A 400 2.96 10.57 9.47
N GLY A 401 3.49 9.36 9.23
CA GLY A 401 3.78 8.40 10.29
C GLY A 401 4.88 8.91 11.20
N ASP A 402 4.76 8.69 12.49
CA ASP A 402 5.77 8.99 13.50
C ASP A 402 5.77 7.90 14.55
N SER A 403 6.91 7.26 14.77
CA SER A 403 7.09 6.24 15.78
C SER A 403 8.53 6.30 16.29
N ASP A 404 8.70 6.48 17.59
CA ASP A 404 10.01 6.55 18.25
C ASP A 404 11.00 7.54 17.59
N GLY A 405 10.48 8.66 17.09
CA GLY A 405 11.25 9.69 16.38
C GLY A 405 11.48 9.42 14.88
N TYR A 406 11.00 8.32 14.34
CA TYR A 406 11.02 8.04 12.91
C TYR A 406 9.73 8.50 12.26
N GLN A 407 9.82 9.46 11.33
CA GLN A 407 8.69 10.00 10.60
C GLN A 407 8.72 9.54 9.13
N TRP A 408 7.57 9.18 8.59
CA TRP A 408 7.34 8.88 7.17
C TRP A 408 5.91 9.19 6.76
N GLY A 409 5.62 9.15 5.47
CA GLY A 409 4.33 9.49 4.88
C GLY A 409 4.50 10.53 3.78
N HIS A 410 3.48 10.73 2.95
CA HIS A 410 3.53 11.68 1.84
C HIS A 410 3.88 13.08 2.34
N TYR A 411 4.82 13.75 1.65
CA TYR A 411 5.44 14.97 2.17
C TYR A 411 5.11 16.23 1.37
N PHE A 412 5.08 16.15 0.06
CA PHE A 412 5.05 17.32 -0.82
C PHE A 412 3.64 17.89 -1.06
N GLU A 413 2.68 17.63 -0.19
CA GLU A 413 1.26 17.98 -0.39
C GLU A 413 1.00 19.49 -0.46
N ASP A 414 1.80 20.29 0.27
CA ASP A 414 1.70 21.76 0.30
C ASP A 414 2.48 22.48 -0.82
N TYR A 415 3.25 21.75 -1.63
CA TYR A 415 4.13 22.36 -2.62
C TYR A 415 3.34 23.00 -3.77
N TYR A 416 2.33 22.33 -4.29
CA TYR A 416 1.56 22.86 -5.40
C TYR A 416 0.79 24.14 -5.02
N PRO A 417 0.00 24.18 -3.95
CA PRO A 417 -0.65 25.41 -3.50
C PRO A 417 0.33 26.56 -3.27
N LYS A 418 1.52 26.26 -2.77
CA LYS A 418 2.52 27.25 -2.39
C LYS A 418 3.33 27.80 -3.56
N TYR A 419 3.68 26.96 -4.53
CA TYR A 419 4.71 27.32 -5.52
C TYR A 419 4.22 27.37 -6.97
N HIS A 420 3.06 26.77 -7.33
CA HIS A 420 2.73 26.58 -8.74
C HIS A 420 2.59 27.90 -9.54
N LYS A 421 2.14 28.99 -8.91
CA LYS A 421 1.97 30.30 -9.56
C LYS A 421 3.30 31.02 -9.81
N THR A 422 4.26 30.86 -8.89
CA THR A 422 5.53 31.58 -8.91
C THR A 422 6.70 30.75 -9.43
N LYS A 423 6.62 29.43 -9.30
CA LYS A 423 7.66 28.45 -9.63
C LYS A 423 7.09 27.22 -10.33
N PRO A 424 6.39 27.36 -11.48
CA PRO A 424 5.77 26.23 -12.17
C PRO A 424 6.79 25.16 -12.60
N HIS A 425 8.06 25.55 -12.82
CA HIS A 425 9.14 24.64 -13.20
C HIS A 425 9.50 23.59 -12.14
N LEU A 426 9.04 23.74 -10.90
CA LEU A 426 9.18 22.71 -9.86
C LEU A 426 8.27 21.48 -10.11
N PHE A 427 7.27 21.63 -10.97
CA PHE A 427 6.30 20.58 -11.24
C PHE A 427 6.56 19.91 -12.58
N ALA A 428 6.03 18.69 -12.71
CA ALA A 428 6.26 17.83 -13.86
C ALA A 428 5.78 18.50 -15.15
N LEU A 429 6.61 18.48 -16.18
CA LEU A 429 6.19 18.78 -17.54
C LEU A 429 5.22 17.70 -17.98
N GLN A 430 4.00 18.11 -18.30
CA GLN A 430 2.93 17.23 -18.72
C GLN A 430 2.96 16.99 -20.25
N PRO A 431 2.24 15.96 -20.73
CA PRO A 431 2.10 15.73 -22.17
C PRO A 431 1.55 16.92 -22.98
N ASP A 432 0.80 17.81 -22.36
CA ASP A 432 0.25 19.02 -22.99
C ASP A 432 1.23 20.21 -23.03
N GLY A 433 2.50 19.98 -22.68
CA GLY A 433 3.52 21.01 -22.60
C GLY A 433 3.42 21.93 -21.39
N THR A 434 2.42 21.79 -20.55
CA THR A 434 2.26 22.59 -19.32
C THR A 434 2.90 21.92 -18.10
N ARG A 435 2.97 22.65 -17.00
CA ARG A 435 3.37 22.15 -15.68
C ARG A 435 2.19 22.22 -14.68
N ASN A 436 0.98 22.19 -15.20
CA ASN A 436 -0.23 22.19 -14.41
C ASN A 436 -0.56 20.77 -13.92
N LEU A 437 -1.44 20.71 -12.92
CA LEU A 437 -2.04 19.43 -12.54
C LEU A 437 -2.91 18.89 -13.68
N ARG A 438 -2.91 17.59 -13.86
CA ARG A 438 -3.83 16.92 -14.77
C ARG A 438 -5.28 17.10 -14.33
N LEU A 439 -6.18 17.03 -15.29
CA LEU A 439 -7.61 17.03 -15.00
C LEU A 439 -7.98 15.92 -14.02
N GLY A 440 -8.59 16.29 -12.89
CA GLY A 440 -8.94 15.37 -11.81
C GLY A 440 -7.80 15.04 -10.82
N GLN A 441 -6.59 15.52 -11.04
CA GLN A 441 -5.51 15.40 -10.06
C GLN A 441 -5.75 16.38 -8.90
N ARG A 442 -5.55 15.92 -7.68
CA ARG A 442 -5.72 16.71 -6.47
C ARG A 442 -4.50 17.60 -6.23
N THR A 443 -4.73 18.80 -5.68
CA THR A 443 -3.67 19.79 -5.41
C THR A 443 -2.63 19.29 -4.40
N GLU A 444 -3.02 18.44 -3.46
CA GLU A 444 -2.14 17.81 -2.49
C GLU A 444 -1.38 16.58 -3.03
N ARG A 445 -1.59 16.24 -4.29
CA ARG A 445 -0.90 15.12 -4.96
C ARG A 445 -0.18 15.57 -6.24
N PRO A 446 0.67 16.62 -6.15
CA PRO A 446 1.36 17.12 -7.32
C PRO A 446 2.41 16.11 -7.80
N THR A 447 2.67 16.11 -9.10
CA THR A 447 3.85 15.45 -9.64
C THR A 447 4.96 16.48 -9.79
N LEU A 448 6.17 16.10 -9.37
CA LEU A 448 7.34 17.00 -9.27
C LEU A 448 8.28 16.81 -10.46
N CYS A 449 9.07 17.85 -10.76
CA CYS A 449 10.19 17.78 -11.69
C CYS A 449 11.44 17.36 -10.90
N LEU A 450 11.71 16.06 -10.80
CA LEU A 450 12.74 15.51 -9.91
C LEU A 450 14.18 15.86 -10.32
N SER A 451 14.40 16.27 -11.57
CA SER A 451 15.70 16.78 -12.03
C SER A 451 15.97 18.24 -11.63
N ASN A 452 14.93 18.96 -11.18
CA ASN A 452 15.01 20.39 -10.93
C ASN A 452 15.85 20.71 -9.68
N GLN A 453 16.93 21.53 -9.86
CA GLN A 453 17.84 21.89 -8.77
C GLN A 453 17.15 22.74 -7.70
N GLU A 454 16.31 23.70 -8.09
CA GLU A 454 15.61 24.54 -7.12
C GLU A 454 14.64 23.73 -6.23
N LEU A 455 14.04 22.68 -6.77
CA LEU A 455 13.22 21.76 -5.97
C LEU A 455 14.07 21.08 -4.88
N VAL A 456 15.27 20.63 -5.24
CA VAL A 456 16.24 20.06 -4.28
C VAL A 456 16.59 21.10 -3.21
N ASP A 457 16.96 22.34 -3.62
CA ASP A 457 17.37 23.40 -2.70
C ASP A 457 16.28 23.78 -1.69
N ILE A 458 15.04 23.88 -2.15
CA ILE A 458 13.90 24.16 -1.29
C ILE A 458 13.68 22.99 -0.31
N THR A 459 13.79 21.77 -0.80
CA THR A 459 13.55 20.57 0.02
C THR A 459 14.64 20.43 1.09
N VAL A 460 15.90 20.61 0.73
CA VAL A 460 17.03 20.57 1.66
C VAL A 460 16.85 21.60 2.78
N ARG A 461 16.62 22.88 2.43
CA ARG A 461 16.39 23.94 3.44
C ARG A 461 15.26 23.57 4.39
N ARG A 462 14.11 23.13 3.85
CA ARG A 462 12.97 22.72 4.68
C ARG A 462 13.31 21.57 5.63
N LYS A 463 14.09 20.58 5.18
CA LYS A 463 14.49 19.44 6.03
C LYS A 463 15.47 19.83 7.12
N ILE A 464 16.44 20.70 6.80
CA ILE A 464 17.36 21.25 7.80
C ILE A 464 16.59 22.05 8.86
N ASP A 465 15.68 22.93 8.45
CA ASP A 465 14.84 23.73 9.35
C ASP A 465 13.90 22.84 10.20
N GLU A 466 13.40 21.73 9.63
CA GLU A 466 12.51 20.81 10.34
C GLU A 466 13.26 20.00 11.40
N PHE A 467 14.49 19.54 11.12
CA PHE A 467 15.35 18.90 12.12
C PHE A 467 15.78 19.88 13.22
N ALA A 468 16.12 21.13 12.87
CA ALA A 468 16.46 22.16 13.86
C ALA A 468 15.31 22.41 14.83
N ARG A 469 14.07 22.46 14.35
CA ARG A 469 12.88 22.64 15.19
C ARG A 469 12.49 21.38 15.97
N ASN A 470 12.91 20.21 15.55
CA ASN A 470 12.54 18.93 16.13
C ASN A 470 13.77 18.03 16.32
N PRO A 471 14.69 18.38 17.25
CA PRO A 471 15.97 17.68 17.41
C PRO A 471 15.85 16.22 17.85
N SER A 472 14.73 15.85 18.49
CA SER A 472 14.44 14.45 18.87
C SER A 472 14.08 13.55 17.70
N LYS A 473 13.75 14.11 16.53
CA LYS A 473 13.49 13.28 15.34
C LYS A 473 14.74 12.58 14.87
N LYS A 474 14.61 11.27 14.63
CA LYS A 474 15.66 10.41 14.06
C LYS A 474 15.54 10.33 12.55
N ALA A 475 14.31 10.43 12.02
CA ALA A 475 14.03 10.50 10.60
C ALA A 475 12.91 11.47 10.28
N LEU A 476 13.01 12.14 9.13
CA LEU A 476 11.95 12.98 8.54
C LEU A 476 11.52 12.41 7.19
N SER A 477 10.23 12.58 6.88
CA SER A 477 9.69 12.09 5.63
C SER A 477 10.20 12.86 4.42
N LEU A 478 10.57 12.11 3.38
CA LEU A 478 10.85 12.60 2.03
C LEU A 478 9.98 11.86 0.99
N CYS A 479 8.96 11.12 1.43
CA CYS A 479 8.10 10.33 0.55
C CYS A 479 7.39 11.21 -0.47
N LEU A 480 7.40 10.80 -1.73
CA LEU A 480 6.64 11.48 -2.78
C LEU A 480 5.14 11.51 -2.48
N PRO A 481 4.39 12.44 -3.09
CA PRO A 481 2.94 12.52 -2.93
C PRO A 481 2.25 11.20 -3.31
N ASP A 482 1.18 10.86 -2.61
CA ASP A 482 0.34 9.75 -3.01
C ASP A 482 -0.34 10.06 -4.33
N GLY A 483 -0.28 9.13 -5.23
CA GLY A 483 -0.91 9.28 -6.53
C GLY A 483 -0.60 8.12 -7.44
N ALA A 484 -1.51 7.86 -8.34
CA ALA A 484 -1.20 6.94 -9.42
C ALA A 484 -0.07 7.54 -10.27
N PRO A 485 0.82 6.72 -10.81
CA PRO A 485 1.94 7.13 -11.64
C PRO A 485 1.49 7.61 -13.02
N VAL A 486 0.45 8.42 -13.06
CA VAL A 486 -0.19 8.85 -14.30
C VAL A 486 0.54 10.00 -14.97
N SER A 487 1.52 10.62 -14.31
CA SER A 487 2.22 11.75 -14.89
C SER A 487 3.60 11.95 -14.27
N TRP A 488 4.56 11.26 -14.81
CA TRP A 488 5.96 11.58 -14.55
C TRP A 488 6.39 12.73 -15.42
N CYS A 489 7.35 13.54 -14.95
CA CYS A 489 7.88 14.68 -15.70
C CYS A 489 8.48 14.22 -17.04
N LEU A 490 8.07 14.86 -18.13
CA LEU A 490 8.51 14.55 -19.48
C LEU A 490 9.66 15.43 -19.96
N CYS A 491 10.19 16.34 -19.13
CA CYS A 491 11.33 17.15 -19.54
C CYS A 491 12.56 16.25 -19.78
N GLU A 492 13.43 16.72 -20.66
CA GLU A 492 14.64 16.00 -21.09
C GLU A 492 15.53 15.62 -19.89
N GLU A 493 15.75 16.55 -18.97
CA GLU A 493 16.59 16.32 -17.80
C GLU A 493 16.04 15.24 -16.86
N CYS A 494 14.72 15.14 -16.71
CA CYS A 494 14.14 14.03 -15.98
C CYS A 494 14.27 12.69 -16.71
N ARG A 495 14.19 12.70 -18.04
CA ARG A 495 14.34 11.47 -18.86
C ARG A 495 15.75 10.92 -18.83
N LYS A 496 16.76 11.79 -18.74
CA LYS A 496 18.17 11.38 -18.59
C LYS A 496 18.44 10.63 -17.29
N LEU A 497 17.57 10.78 -16.29
CA LEU A 497 17.67 10.05 -15.02
C LEU A 497 17.15 8.60 -15.11
N ASP A 498 16.36 8.29 -16.10
CA ASP A 498 15.83 6.95 -16.28
C ASP A 498 16.92 6.04 -16.87
N PRO A 499 17.12 4.84 -16.31
CA PRO A 499 18.06 3.90 -16.88
C PRO A 499 17.52 3.34 -18.20
N VAL A 500 18.39 3.12 -19.16
CA VAL A 500 18.08 2.53 -20.47
C VAL A 500 17.41 1.16 -20.29
N ASN A 501 17.91 0.39 -19.31
CA ASN A 501 17.48 -0.99 -19.01
C ASN A 501 16.65 -1.07 -17.72
N ALA A 502 15.71 -0.15 -17.52
CA ALA A 502 14.85 -0.21 -16.34
C ALA A 502 13.93 -1.45 -16.37
N PRO A 503 13.74 -2.13 -15.22
CA PRO A 503 12.89 -3.32 -15.19
C PRO A 503 11.44 -2.97 -15.57
N PRO A 504 10.83 -3.72 -16.49
CA PRO A 504 9.41 -3.56 -16.80
C PRO A 504 8.56 -4.03 -15.63
N GLY A 505 7.38 -3.47 -15.51
CA GLY A 505 6.38 -3.86 -14.54
C GLY A 505 4.99 -3.49 -15.01
N ASN A 506 4.00 -3.87 -14.22
CA ASN A 506 2.63 -3.48 -14.44
C ASN A 506 2.14 -2.58 -13.31
N VAL A 507 1.47 -1.51 -13.66
CA VAL A 507 0.90 -0.56 -12.72
C VAL A 507 -0.53 -0.26 -13.12
N VAL A 508 -1.37 0.03 -12.14
CA VAL A 508 -2.72 0.48 -12.42
C VAL A 508 -2.72 1.96 -12.71
N ILE A 509 -3.24 2.33 -13.87
CA ILE A 509 -3.46 3.70 -14.27
C ILE A 509 -4.92 4.07 -14.05
N TYR A 510 -5.16 5.19 -13.37
CA TYR A 510 -6.53 5.66 -13.07
C TYR A 510 -7.10 6.58 -14.17
N PHE A 511 -6.26 7.07 -15.07
CA PHE A 511 -6.66 8.00 -16.13
C PHE A 511 -5.84 7.77 -17.41
N PRO A 512 -6.40 7.94 -18.59
CA PRO A 512 -7.80 8.15 -18.93
C PRO A 512 -8.66 6.88 -18.83
N LYS A 513 -8.04 5.69 -18.85
CA LYS A 513 -8.72 4.40 -18.76
C LYS A 513 -8.13 3.61 -17.58
N ARG A 514 -8.98 3.23 -16.64
CA ARG A 514 -8.56 2.35 -15.53
C ARG A 514 -8.14 1.00 -16.08
N GLY A 515 -7.03 0.50 -15.60
CA GLY A 515 -6.54 -0.82 -15.96
C GLY A 515 -5.08 -1.04 -15.61
N ILE A 516 -4.63 -2.26 -15.79
CA ILE A 516 -3.23 -2.66 -15.66
C ILE A 516 -2.52 -2.20 -16.93
N GLN A 517 -1.46 -1.43 -16.76
CA GLN A 517 -0.63 -0.93 -17.85
C GLN A 517 0.84 -1.30 -17.61
N PRO A 518 1.59 -1.64 -18.65
CA PRO A 518 3.04 -1.77 -18.53
C PRO A 518 3.65 -0.40 -18.19
N TYR A 519 4.70 -0.43 -17.41
CA TYR A 519 5.45 0.77 -17.04
C TYR A 519 6.95 0.49 -16.97
N VAL A 520 7.75 1.54 -17.04
CA VAL A 520 9.17 1.50 -16.70
C VAL A 520 9.34 1.82 -15.23
N SER A 521 10.29 1.19 -14.57
CA SER A 521 10.64 1.53 -13.20
C SER A 521 11.14 2.98 -13.13
N MET A 522 10.54 3.78 -12.28
CA MET A 522 10.92 5.16 -12.01
C MET A 522 11.89 5.27 -10.82
N THR A 523 12.40 4.16 -10.32
CA THR A 523 13.16 4.11 -9.07
C THR A 523 14.45 4.91 -9.18
N ASP A 524 15.19 4.76 -10.26
CA ASP A 524 16.45 5.48 -10.45
C ASP A 524 16.24 6.99 -10.44
N ARG A 525 15.23 7.49 -11.16
CA ARG A 525 14.85 8.91 -11.16
C ARG A 525 14.47 9.41 -9.76
N VAL A 526 13.70 8.61 -9.03
CA VAL A 526 13.24 8.96 -7.67
C VAL A 526 14.42 8.99 -6.71
N PHE A 527 15.27 7.98 -6.73
CA PHE A 527 16.39 7.88 -5.80
C PHE A 527 17.55 8.80 -6.16
N GLU A 528 17.72 9.21 -7.40
CA GLU A 528 18.63 10.30 -7.77
C GLU A 528 18.23 11.60 -7.06
N PHE A 529 16.93 11.96 -7.11
CA PHE A 529 16.43 13.13 -6.38
C PHE A 529 16.59 12.96 -4.86
N MET A 530 16.25 11.79 -4.31
CA MET A 530 16.36 11.54 -2.87
C MET A 530 17.81 11.63 -2.40
N ASN A 531 18.75 11.09 -3.18
CA ASN A 531 20.19 11.16 -2.87
C ASN A 531 20.69 12.59 -2.81
N ARG A 532 20.37 13.42 -3.80
CA ARG A 532 20.76 14.84 -3.84
C ARG A 532 20.27 15.62 -2.63
N VAL A 533 19.08 15.27 -2.10
CA VAL A 533 18.58 15.85 -0.86
C VAL A 533 19.29 15.26 0.36
N ALA A 534 19.45 13.94 0.41
CA ALA A 534 20.05 13.25 1.55
C ALA A 534 21.52 13.61 1.76
N GLU A 535 22.30 13.70 0.68
CA GLU A 535 23.70 14.13 0.69
C GLU A 535 23.84 15.46 1.43
N ARG A 536 23.13 16.49 0.99
CA ARG A 536 23.21 17.84 1.56
C ARG A 536 22.63 17.99 2.96
N VAL A 537 21.60 17.20 3.30
CA VAL A 537 21.07 17.18 4.67
C VAL A 537 22.02 16.47 5.61
N SER A 538 22.72 15.42 5.16
CA SER A 538 23.68 14.67 5.97
C SER A 538 24.98 15.46 6.26
N GLU A 539 25.34 16.46 5.44
CA GLU A 539 26.42 17.41 5.75
C GLU A 539 26.15 18.17 7.05
N VAL A 540 24.89 18.46 7.36
CA VAL A 540 24.48 19.20 8.58
C VAL A 540 24.08 18.23 9.71
N TYR A 541 23.42 17.13 9.36
CA TYR A 541 22.88 16.15 10.29
C TYR A 541 23.27 14.72 9.88
N PRO A 542 24.53 14.29 10.10
CA PRO A 542 25.06 13.01 9.61
C PRO A 542 24.34 11.78 10.22
N ASP A 543 23.82 11.89 11.44
CA ASP A 543 23.14 10.79 12.14
C ASP A 543 21.62 10.73 11.85
N LYS A 544 21.09 11.71 11.12
CA LYS A 544 19.66 11.76 10.82
C LYS A 544 19.35 11.04 9.53
N LEU A 545 18.14 10.50 9.43
CA LEU A 545 17.67 9.78 8.25
C LEU A 545 16.56 10.57 7.53
N LEU A 546 16.47 10.34 6.24
CA LEU A 546 15.32 10.75 5.43
C LEU A 546 14.56 9.48 4.99
N SER A 547 13.29 9.37 5.36
CA SER A 547 12.49 8.21 5.00
C SER A 547 11.82 8.39 3.64
N THR A 548 11.86 7.36 2.81
CA THR A 548 11.21 7.36 1.50
C THR A 548 10.48 6.05 1.24
N TYR A 549 9.38 6.12 0.52
CA TYR A 549 8.72 4.91 0.02
C TYR A 549 9.48 4.33 -1.18
N ALA A 550 9.49 3.01 -1.27
CA ALA A 550 9.63 2.25 -2.50
C ALA A 550 8.23 1.76 -2.88
N TYR A 551 7.53 2.49 -3.76
CA TYR A 551 6.09 2.37 -3.94
C TYR A 551 5.67 2.48 -5.41
N SER A 552 4.62 1.75 -5.78
CA SER A 552 4.03 1.82 -7.11
C SER A 552 5.08 1.58 -8.21
N CYS A 553 5.26 2.45 -9.19
CA CYS A 553 6.25 2.28 -10.26
C CYS A 553 7.71 2.53 -9.84
N TYR A 554 7.98 2.85 -8.58
CA TYR A 554 9.32 2.88 -7.99
C TYR A 554 9.44 1.92 -6.78
N THR A 555 8.70 0.82 -6.79
CA THR A 555 8.75 -0.23 -5.74
C THR A 555 10.01 -1.06 -5.84
N ARG A 556 10.45 -1.38 -7.06
CA ARG A 556 11.63 -2.22 -7.30
C ARG A 556 12.92 -1.44 -7.01
N PRO A 557 14.00 -2.13 -6.58
CA PRO A 557 15.28 -1.48 -6.41
C PRO A 557 15.77 -0.77 -7.67
N PRO A 558 16.57 0.30 -7.53
CA PRO A 558 17.19 0.98 -8.66
C PRO A 558 18.25 0.08 -9.30
N VAL A 559 18.50 0.27 -10.58
CA VAL A 559 19.52 -0.48 -11.33
C VAL A 559 20.82 0.28 -11.51
N ARG A 560 20.77 1.62 -11.52
CA ARG A 560 21.92 2.52 -11.74
C ARG A 560 22.31 3.28 -10.46
N VAL A 561 21.33 3.78 -9.74
CA VAL A 561 21.51 4.68 -8.60
C VAL A 561 21.64 3.88 -7.31
N LYS A 562 22.77 4.00 -6.60
CA LYS A 562 22.89 3.45 -5.25
C LYS A 562 22.20 4.41 -4.26
N PRO A 563 21.25 3.94 -3.44
CA PRO A 563 20.62 4.79 -2.41
C PRO A 563 21.62 5.33 -1.40
N HIS A 564 21.50 6.61 -1.03
CA HIS A 564 22.32 7.23 -0.02
C HIS A 564 22.14 6.54 1.35
N PRO A 565 23.21 6.30 2.15
CA PRO A 565 23.11 5.54 3.40
C PRO A 565 22.16 6.17 4.44
N ASN A 566 21.94 7.49 4.41
CA ASN A 566 20.98 8.19 5.27
C ASN A 566 19.52 8.10 4.78
N LEU A 567 19.22 7.29 3.77
CA LEU A 567 17.86 7.00 3.38
C LEU A 567 17.33 5.78 4.15
N LEU A 568 16.19 5.94 4.83
CA LEU A 568 15.36 4.86 5.37
C LEU A 568 14.32 4.48 4.32
N VAL A 569 14.46 3.30 3.73
CA VAL A 569 13.60 2.85 2.65
C VAL A 569 12.42 2.04 3.19
N LEU A 570 11.20 2.47 2.90
CA LEU A 570 9.97 1.74 3.23
C LEU A 570 9.45 1.03 1.99
N SER A 571 9.67 -0.28 1.90
CA SER A 571 9.16 -1.11 0.81
C SER A 571 7.65 -1.31 0.97
N VAL A 572 6.89 -0.77 0.01
CA VAL A 572 5.42 -0.90 -0.06
C VAL A 572 5.07 -2.10 -0.95
N ALA A 573 5.84 -3.16 -0.85
CA ALA A 573 5.58 -4.41 -1.55
C ALA A 573 4.69 -5.30 -0.67
N GLY A 574 3.78 -6.03 -1.32
CA GLY A 574 3.00 -7.07 -0.67
C GLY A 574 1.53 -6.74 -0.48
N ASN A 575 0.77 -7.75 -0.83
CA ASN A 575 -0.66 -7.84 -0.70
C ASN A 575 -0.99 -9.33 -0.72
N TYR A 576 -1.50 -9.81 0.38
CA TYR A 576 -1.71 -11.25 0.57
C TYR A 576 -2.87 -11.83 -0.25
N ALA A 577 -3.70 -10.99 -0.85
CA ALA A 577 -4.81 -11.44 -1.68
C ALA A 577 -4.39 -12.01 -3.05
N ASN A 578 -3.10 -11.99 -3.40
CA ASN A 578 -2.60 -12.49 -4.67
C ASN A 578 -1.31 -13.29 -4.45
N ALA A 579 -1.36 -14.60 -4.69
CA ALA A 579 -0.24 -15.50 -4.45
C ALA A 579 1.01 -15.19 -5.30
N SER A 580 0.86 -14.53 -6.47
CA SER A 580 2.02 -14.11 -7.27
C SER A 580 2.90 -13.05 -6.57
N ASN A 581 2.38 -12.39 -5.54
CA ASN A 581 3.12 -11.37 -4.79
C ASN A 581 4.07 -11.94 -3.72
N ASP A 582 3.99 -13.22 -3.41
CA ASP A 582 4.78 -13.83 -2.34
C ASP A 582 6.29 -13.69 -2.55
N SER A 583 6.76 -14.07 -3.74
CA SER A 583 8.17 -13.92 -4.10
C SER A 583 8.59 -12.46 -4.36
N ILE A 584 7.64 -11.58 -4.70
CA ILE A 584 7.91 -10.15 -4.90
C ILE A 584 8.28 -9.48 -3.58
N VAL A 585 7.59 -9.82 -2.48
CA VAL A 585 7.89 -9.24 -1.16
C VAL A 585 9.30 -9.61 -0.72
N GLU A 586 9.60 -10.90 -0.72
CA GLU A 586 10.90 -11.43 -0.31
C GLU A 586 12.03 -10.85 -1.18
N SER A 587 11.89 -10.91 -2.50
CA SER A 587 12.91 -10.45 -3.44
C SER A 587 13.13 -8.93 -3.38
N ASN A 588 12.07 -8.13 -3.24
CA ASN A 588 12.21 -6.70 -3.09
C ASN A 588 12.93 -6.32 -1.79
N LEU A 589 12.54 -6.92 -0.66
CA LEU A 589 13.16 -6.61 0.62
C LEU A 589 14.62 -7.04 0.68
N ALA A 590 14.93 -8.22 0.11
CA ALA A 590 16.30 -8.69 -0.01
C ALA A 590 17.16 -7.74 -0.85
N ALA A 591 16.65 -7.34 -2.01
CA ALA A 591 17.37 -6.45 -2.91
C ALA A 591 17.56 -5.04 -2.32
N TRP A 592 16.55 -4.47 -1.67
CA TRP A 592 16.69 -3.19 -0.95
C TRP A 592 17.70 -3.29 0.20
N SER A 593 17.68 -4.38 0.97
CA SER A 593 18.63 -4.60 2.07
C SER A 593 20.07 -4.79 1.58
N SER A 594 20.28 -5.22 0.33
CA SER A 594 21.63 -5.43 -0.23
C SER A 594 22.43 -4.13 -0.41
N PHE A 595 21.76 -2.97 -0.47
CA PHE A 595 22.43 -1.67 -0.52
C PHE A 595 23.01 -1.22 0.83
N GLY A 596 22.70 -1.89 1.93
CA GLY A 596 23.16 -1.53 3.28
C GLY A 596 22.27 -0.49 3.98
N ASN A 597 21.21 -0.02 3.34
CA ASN A 597 20.24 0.90 3.93
C ASN A 597 19.41 0.22 5.02
N LYS A 598 18.88 1.03 5.97
CA LYS A 598 17.79 0.59 6.82
C LYS A 598 16.52 0.43 5.98
N VAL A 599 15.91 -0.75 6.04
CA VAL A 599 14.71 -1.08 5.28
C VAL A 599 13.56 -1.39 6.22
N MET A 600 12.42 -0.79 5.98
CA MET A 600 11.16 -1.15 6.64
C MET A 600 10.22 -1.82 5.64
N TRP A 601 9.42 -2.74 6.14
CA TRP A 601 8.34 -3.32 5.36
C TRP A 601 7.00 -2.63 5.66
N ARG A 602 6.37 -2.09 4.61
CA ARG A 602 5.08 -1.39 4.71
C ARG A 602 4.07 -2.00 3.75
N PRO A 603 3.57 -3.20 4.02
CA PRO A 603 2.61 -3.85 3.14
C PRO A 603 1.24 -3.17 3.19
N ASN A 604 0.54 -3.16 2.06
CA ASN A 604 -0.91 -2.93 2.01
C ASN A 604 -1.65 -4.26 2.26
N ALA A 605 -1.43 -4.87 3.42
CA ALA A 605 -1.62 -6.29 3.70
C ALA A 605 -3.01 -6.84 3.32
N HIS A 606 -4.10 -6.21 3.77
CA HIS A 606 -5.47 -6.66 3.51
C HIS A 606 -6.20 -5.87 2.41
N MET A 607 -5.47 -5.09 1.61
CA MET A 607 -6.12 -4.24 0.60
C MET A 607 -6.91 -5.04 -0.45
N GLY A 608 -6.42 -6.21 -0.83
CA GLY A 608 -7.05 -7.05 -1.84
C GLY A 608 -8.32 -7.75 -1.37
N PHE A 609 -8.38 -8.14 -0.10
CA PHE A 609 -9.55 -8.80 0.49
C PHE A 609 -10.30 -7.90 1.48
N ARG A 610 -10.38 -6.62 1.18
CA ARG A 610 -11.21 -5.67 1.94
C ARG A 610 -12.70 -5.91 1.70
N VAL A 611 -13.19 -6.99 2.26
CA VAL A 611 -14.61 -7.38 2.24
C VAL A 611 -14.97 -7.92 3.61
N PRO A 612 -16.19 -7.66 4.13
CA PRO A 612 -16.64 -8.22 5.40
C PRO A 612 -16.87 -9.74 5.27
N ALA A 613 -15.80 -10.49 5.27
CA ALA A 613 -15.82 -11.95 5.17
C ALA A 613 -14.58 -12.53 5.86
N PRO A 614 -14.63 -13.74 6.39
CA PRO A 614 -13.47 -14.42 6.94
C PRO A 614 -12.37 -14.58 5.91
N ASP A 615 -11.14 -14.24 6.30
CA ASP A 615 -9.92 -14.64 5.61
C ASP A 615 -8.82 -14.98 6.63
N ASN A 616 -7.90 -15.83 6.24
CA ASN A 616 -6.82 -16.26 7.10
C ASN A 616 -5.48 -16.31 6.34
N PHE A 617 -4.66 -15.28 6.54
CA PHE A 617 -3.28 -15.21 6.10
C PHE A 617 -2.27 -15.42 7.24
N ALA A 618 -2.73 -15.90 8.39
CA ALA A 618 -1.92 -15.95 9.61
C ALA A 618 -0.60 -16.70 9.41
N ARG A 619 -0.62 -17.87 8.77
CA ARG A 619 0.58 -18.68 8.49
C ARG A 619 1.56 -17.94 7.58
N LYS A 620 1.04 -17.35 6.50
CA LYS A 620 1.87 -16.61 5.54
C LYS A 620 2.50 -15.37 6.19
N MET A 621 1.70 -14.58 6.90
CA MET A 621 2.20 -13.38 7.61
C MET A 621 3.23 -13.74 8.68
N PHE A 622 2.97 -14.78 9.47
CA PHE A 622 3.90 -15.26 10.49
C PHE A 622 5.24 -15.70 9.86
N SER A 623 5.18 -16.47 8.79
CA SER A 623 6.37 -16.97 8.09
C SER A 623 7.20 -15.82 7.49
N ASP A 624 6.56 -14.85 6.85
CA ASP A 624 7.23 -13.70 6.24
C ASP A 624 7.88 -12.80 7.29
N ILE A 625 7.14 -12.46 8.35
CA ILE A 625 7.66 -11.62 9.44
C ILE A 625 8.83 -12.30 10.14
N SER A 626 8.73 -13.61 10.41
CA SER A 626 9.81 -14.39 11.04
C SER A 626 11.07 -14.41 10.16
N LEU A 627 10.90 -14.59 8.85
CA LEU A 627 12.01 -14.55 7.90
C LEU A 627 12.68 -13.17 7.88
N LEU A 628 11.90 -12.09 7.87
CA LEU A 628 12.41 -10.72 7.81
C LEU A 628 13.09 -10.32 9.13
N ALA A 629 12.59 -10.79 10.27
CA ALA A 629 13.22 -10.61 11.57
C ALA A 629 14.65 -11.16 11.58
N GLU A 630 14.84 -12.36 11.08
CA GLU A 630 16.15 -13.01 11.00
C GLU A 630 17.10 -12.36 10.00
N ASN A 631 16.58 -11.61 9.06
CA ASN A 631 17.37 -10.93 8.03
C ASN A 631 17.57 -9.43 8.31
N GLY A 632 17.31 -8.96 9.51
CA GLY A 632 17.65 -7.62 9.97
C GLY A 632 16.84 -6.50 9.32
N VAL A 633 15.59 -6.76 8.94
CA VAL A 633 14.65 -5.70 8.53
C VAL A 633 14.43 -4.76 9.72
N PHE A 634 14.56 -3.45 9.48
CA PHE A 634 14.57 -2.43 10.51
C PHE A 634 13.22 -2.27 11.24
N GLY A 635 12.11 -2.50 10.54
CA GLY A 635 10.79 -2.35 11.15
C GLY A 635 9.63 -2.64 10.21
N PHE A 636 8.44 -2.47 10.75
CA PHE A 636 7.16 -2.65 10.06
C PHE A 636 6.25 -1.45 10.19
N ASP A 637 5.47 -1.20 9.15
CA ASP A 637 4.32 -0.31 9.13
C ASP A 637 3.19 -0.99 8.36
N PHE A 638 2.42 -1.85 9.03
CA PHE A 638 1.30 -2.54 8.40
C PHE A 638 0.18 -1.56 8.08
N ASP A 639 0.03 -1.26 6.80
CA ASP A 639 -1.05 -0.45 6.27
C ASP A 639 -2.21 -1.30 5.75
N SER A 640 -3.34 -0.66 5.55
CA SER A 640 -4.58 -1.32 5.07
C SER A 640 -5.08 -2.42 6.01
N MET A 641 -4.75 -2.34 7.30
CA MET A 641 -5.38 -3.10 8.35
C MET A 641 -6.73 -2.45 8.69
N TYR A 642 -7.73 -3.25 8.91
CA TYR A 642 -9.08 -2.76 9.21
C TYR A 642 -9.51 -3.33 10.55
N ASN A 643 -10.35 -2.58 11.29
CA ASN A 643 -10.95 -3.10 12.52
C ASN A 643 -12.01 -4.17 12.20
N GLU A 644 -11.53 -5.33 11.76
CA GLU A 644 -12.35 -6.47 11.30
C GLU A 644 -12.01 -7.73 12.13
N TRP A 645 -12.00 -7.59 13.45
CA TRP A 645 -11.59 -8.64 14.36
C TRP A 645 -12.48 -9.90 14.32
N ALA A 646 -13.74 -9.80 13.90
CA ALA A 646 -14.60 -10.98 13.73
C ALA A 646 -14.20 -11.87 12.55
N THR A 647 -13.49 -11.29 11.56
CA THR A 647 -13.18 -11.99 10.31
C THR A 647 -11.69 -12.27 10.11
N LYS A 648 -10.79 -11.49 10.77
CA LYS A 648 -9.33 -11.51 10.53
C LYS A 648 -8.47 -11.71 11.80
N ASN A 649 -9.10 -12.12 12.89
CA ASN A 649 -8.49 -12.14 14.22
C ASN A 649 -7.18 -12.94 14.29
N LEU A 650 -7.13 -14.16 13.73
CA LEU A 650 -5.94 -15.00 13.79
C LEU A 650 -4.77 -14.38 13.01
N SER A 651 -5.02 -13.77 11.84
CA SER A 651 -3.98 -13.08 11.08
C SER A 651 -3.36 -11.94 11.88
N TYR A 652 -4.16 -11.18 12.61
CA TYR A 652 -3.68 -10.08 13.44
C TYR A 652 -2.90 -10.58 14.65
N TYR A 653 -3.42 -11.59 15.35
CA TYR A 653 -2.75 -12.19 16.48
C TYR A 653 -1.40 -12.79 16.08
N MET A 654 -1.36 -13.57 15.01
CA MET A 654 -0.13 -14.23 14.56
C MET A 654 0.88 -13.25 13.97
N SER A 655 0.46 -12.15 13.33
CA SER A 655 1.39 -11.10 12.92
C SER A 655 2.07 -10.43 14.11
N ALA A 656 1.34 -10.21 15.21
CA ALA A 656 1.91 -9.68 16.43
C ALA A 656 2.88 -10.67 17.10
N LYS A 657 2.52 -11.95 17.15
CA LYS A 657 3.39 -13.01 17.69
C LYS A 657 4.67 -13.21 16.86
N ALA A 658 4.60 -13.08 15.55
CA ALA A 658 5.79 -13.16 14.71
C ALA A 658 6.79 -12.02 14.97
N GLN A 659 6.31 -10.83 15.33
CA GLN A 659 7.15 -9.68 15.68
C GLN A 659 7.74 -9.78 17.10
N PHE A 660 7.07 -10.52 17.99
CA PHE A 660 7.49 -10.70 19.37
C PHE A 660 7.32 -12.17 19.78
N ASN A 661 8.35 -12.97 19.56
CA ASN A 661 8.37 -14.41 19.82
C ASN A 661 9.68 -14.80 20.54
N PRO A 662 9.85 -14.44 21.82
CA PRO A 662 11.09 -14.69 22.56
C PRO A 662 11.39 -16.20 22.73
N ASP A 663 10.39 -17.04 22.85
CA ASP A 663 10.55 -18.50 22.94
C ASP A 663 10.75 -19.19 21.58
N ARG A 664 10.69 -18.43 20.46
CA ARG A 664 10.83 -18.94 19.10
C ARG A 664 9.88 -20.10 18.79
N LEU A 665 8.65 -20.00 19.25
CA LEU A 665 7.61 -21.01 18.99
C LEU A 665 7.24 -21.04 17.50
N ASP A 666 6.98 -22.24 16.99
CA ASP A 666 6.46 -22.39 15.63
C ASP A 666 4.99 -21.94 15.53
N PHE A 667 4.55 -21.77 14.29
CA PHE A 667 3.21 -21.31 13.98
C PHE A 667 2.13 -22.22 14.58
N ASP A 668 2.27 -23.54 14.41
CA ASP A 668 1.24 -24.50 14.83
C ASP A 668 1.13 -24.55 16.34
N SER A 669 2.26 -24.51 17.07
CA SER A 669 2.26 -24.41 18.54
C SER A 669 1.55 -23.14 19.04
N LEU A 670 1.71 -22.01 18.35
CA LEU A 670 1.06 -20.74 18.73
C LEU A 670 -0.45 -20.76 18.41
N VAL A 671 -0.86 -21.38 17.30
CA VAL A 671 -2.29 -21.52 16.96
C VAL A 671 -2.97 -22.51 17.90
N ASP A 672 -2.32 -23.61 18.25
CA ASP A 672 -2.86 -24.58 19.21
C ASP A 672 -3.03 -23.94 20.60
N ASP A 673 -2.04 -23.14 21.06
CA ASP A 673 -2.15 -22.38 22.31
C ASP A 673 -3.29 -21.33 22.24
N TYR A 674 -3.42 -20.63 21.12
CA TYR A 674 -4.54 -19.69 20.87
C TYR A 674 -5.90 -20.39 20.97
N CYS A 675 -6.05 -21.53 20.29
CA CYS A 675 -7.29 -22.29 20.28
C CYS A 675 -7.60 -22.87 21.67
N LEU A 676 -6.60 -23.45 22.33
CA LEU A 676 -6.79 -24.06 23.65
C LEU A 676 -7.15 -22.99 24.70
N ALA A 677 -6.38 -21.91 24.79
CA ALA A 677 -6.64 -20.85 25.75
C ALA A 677 -7.96 -20.12 25.48
N GLY A 678 -8.25 -19.84 24.20
CA GLY A 678 -9.43 -19.09 23.81
C GLY A 678 -10.74 -19.87 23.83
N PHE A 679 -10.67 -21.16 23.51
CA PHE A 679 -11.87 -21.94 23.21
C PHE A 679 -11.96 -23.29 23.98
N GLY A 680 -11.00 -23.58 24.86
CA GLY A 680 -11.08 -24.70 25.80
C GLY A 680 -11.51 -26.01 25.15
N PRO A 681 -12.67 -26.57 25.55
CA PRO A 681 -13.13 -27.85 25.02
C PRO A 681 -13.37 -27.83 23.49
N ALA A 682 -13.67 -26.66 22.89
CA ALA A 682 -13.89 -26.53 21.46
C ALA A 682 -12.61 -26.22 20.66
N ALA A 683 -11.43 -26.29 21.29
CA ALA A 683 -10.15 -25.92 20.65
C ALA A 683 -9.90 -26.65 19.32
N LYS A 684 -10.20 -27.95 19.26
CA LYS A 684 -10.04 -28.78 18.07
C LYS A 684 -10.92 -28.30 16.90
N GLN A 685 -12.16 -27.99 17.18
CA GLN A 685 -13.11 -27.50 16.16
C GLN A 685 -12.73 -26.10 15.67
N ILE A 686 -12.29 -25.23 16.58
CA ILE A 686 -11.83 -23.88 16.22
C ILE A 686 -10.53 -23.93 15.42
N ARG A 687 -9.62 -24.84 15.70
CA ARG A 687 -8.45 -25.10 14.85
C ARG A 687 -8.90 -25.52 13.45
N ALA A 688 -9.81 -26.47 13.32
CA ALA A 688 -10.37 -26.91 12.04
C ALA A 688 -11.08 -25.77 11.28
N TYR A 689 -11.76 -24.87 12.00
CA TYR A 689 -12.35 -23.67 11.41
C TYR A 689 -11.29 -22.77 10.77
N PHE A 690 -10.21 -22.44 11.49
CA PHE A 690 -9.14 -21.60 10.95
C PHE A 690 -8.39 -22.27 9.79
N ASP A 691 -8.18 -23.58 9.85
CA ASP A 691 -7.58 -24.33 8.76
C ASP A 691 -8.48 -24.35 7.50
N ALA A 692 -9.80 -24.42 7.67
CA ALA A 692 -10.76 -24.32 6.57
C ALA A 692 -10.75 -22.91 5.94
N VAL A 693 -10.79 -21.87 6.76
CA VAL A 693 -10.70 -20.48 6.28
C VAL A 693 -9.37 -20.24 5.55
N GLU A 694 -8.24 -20.77 6.08
CA GLU A 694 -6.93 -20.68 5.40
C GLU A 694 -6.97 -21.32 4.01
N ARG A 695 -7.50 -22.54 3.89
CA ARG A 695 -7.62 -23.22 2.57
C ARG A 695 -8.44 -22.42 1.57
N PHE A 696 -9.59 -21.88 1.97
CA PHE A 696 -10.42 -21.06 1.08
C PHE A 696 -9.74 -19.74 0.71
N THR A 697 -9.08 -19.11 1.66
CA THR A 697 -8.32 -17.87 1.46
C THR A 697 -7.19 -18.07 0.46
N MET A 698 -6.40 -19.12 0.64
CA MET A 698 -5.27 -19.43 -0.23
C MET A 698 -5.72 -19.81 -1.64
N ALA A 699 -6.79 -20.59 -1.80
CA ALA A 699 -7.36 -20.90 -3.10
C ALA A 699 -7.82 -19.63 -3.85
N ALA A 700 -8.42 -18.68 -3.15
CA ALA A 700 -8.78 -17.39 -3.73
C ALA A 700 -7.55 -16.54 -4.12
N ALA A 701 -6.49 -16.55 -3.30
CA ALA A 701 -5.24 -15.86 -3.59
C ALA A 701 -4.52 -16.46 -4.81
N GLU A 702 -4.53 -17.78 -4.95
CA GLU A 702 -4.00 -18.49 -6.12
C GLU A 702 -4.80 -18.17 -7.38
N ALA A 703 -6.13 -18.14 -7.30
CA ALA A 703 -6.98 -17.73 -8.41
C ALA A 703 -6.70 -16.27 -8.86
N ASN A 704 -6.17 -15.43 -7.98
CA ASN A 704 -5.75 -14.07 -8.29
C ASN A 704 -4.33 -13.99 -8.87
N ALA A 705 -3.56 -15.07 -8.90
CA ALA A 705 -2.15 -15.05 -9.31
C ALA A 705 -1.92 -14.57 -10.74
N ALA A 706 -2.90 -14.71 -11.63
CA ALA A 706 -2.85 -14.19 -13.00
C ALA A 706 -2.89 -12.64 -13.08
N ASP A 707 -3.39 -11.97 -12.04
CA ASP A 707 -3.48 -10.52 -11.97
C ASP A 707 -2.15 -9.92 -11.46
N VAL A 708 -1.05 -10.16 -12.19
CA VAL A 708 0.29 -9.69 -11.78
C VAL A 708 0.37 -8.17 -11.92
N CYS A 709 0.31 -7.45 -10.81
CA CYS A 709 0.59 -6.02 -10.79
C CYS A 709 1.23 -5.57 -9.47
N VAL A 710 2.11 -4.58 -9.58
CA VAL A 710 2.82 -4.03 -8.40
C VAL A 710 1.87 -3.21 -7.52
N HIS A 711 0.84 -2.62 -8.11
CA HIS A 711 -0.16 -1.84 -7.39
C HIS A 711 -1.55 -2.10 -7.96
N MET A 712 -2.48 -2.53 -7.10
CA MET A 712 -3.83 -2.88 -7.50
C MET A 712 -4.77 -1.67 -7.56
N GLY A 713 -5.53 -1.57 -8.64
CA GLY A 713 -6.65 -0.65 -8.76
C GLY A 713 -7.94 -1.14 -8.08
N TRP A 714 -8.97 -0.31 -8.15
CA TRP A 714 -10.27 -0.64 -7.54
C TRP A 714 -10.96 -1.83 -8.22
N ALA A 715 -10.82 -1.98 -9.54
CA ALA A 715 -11.41 -3.07 -10.28
C ALA A 715 -10.77 -4.42 -9.91
N GLU A 716 -9.43 -4.47 -9.86
CA GLU A 716 -8.67 -5.65 -9.43
C GLU A 716 -9.01 -6.03 -8.00
N ARG A 717 -9.02 -5.07 -7.07
CA ARG A 717 -9.42 -5.31 -5.67
C ARG A 717 -10.81 -5.92 -5.57
N ARG A 718 -11.73 -5.45 -6.41
CA ARG A 718 -13.10 -5.95 -6.40
C ARG A 718 -13.20 -7.37 -6.94
N ARG A 719 -12.45 -7.70 -8.00
CA ARG A 719 -12.35 -9.08 -8.49
C ARG A 719 -11.78 -9.99 -7.41
N HIS A 720 -10.69 -9.59 -6.75
CA HIS A 720 -10.08 -10.36 -5.66
C HIS A 720 -11.06 -10.59 -4.50
N GLN A 721 -11.81 -9.56 -4.11
CA GLN A 721 -12.84 -9.67 -3.08
C GLN A 721 -13.98 -10.62 -3.48
N ASN A 722 -14.42 -10.57 -4.74
CA ASN A 722 -15.45 -11.47 -5.24
C ASN A 722 -14.94 -12.91 -5.30
N ARG A 723 -13.70 -13.16 -5.75
CA ARG A 723 -13.08 -14.49 -5.75
C ARG A 723 -12.99 -15.08 -4.33
N LEU A 724 -12.65 -14.27 -3.32
CA LEU A 724 -12.70 -14.75 -1.94
C LEU A 724 -14.12 -15.25 -1.58
N LEU A 725 -15.14 -14.45 -1.88
CA LEU A 725 -16.54 -14.82 -1.61
C LEU A 725 -17.00 -16.04 -2.41
N GLU A 726 -16.48 -16.26 -3.61
CA GLU A 726 -16.74 -17.44 -4.45
C GLU A 726 -16.15 -18.73 -3.87
N HIS A 727 -14.96 -18.62 -3.25
CA HIS A 727 -14.24 -19.77 -2.68
C HIS A 727 -14.67 -20.13 -1.26
N LEU A 728 -15.23 -19.17 -0.50
CA LEU A 728 -15.71 -19.44 0.85
C LEU A 728 -16.94 -20.35 0.84
N ASP A 729 -16.83 -21.50 1.51
CA ASP A 729 -17.97 -22.39 1.78
C ASP A 729 -18.50 -22.11 3.20
N PHE A 730 -19.51 -21.24 3.26
CA PHE A 730 -20.08 -20.82 4.54
C PHE A 730 -20.86 -21.93 5.25
N ASP A 731 -21.35 -22.97 4.53
CA ASP A 731 -22.08 -24.09 5.15
C ASP A 731 -21.11 -25.01 5.87
N VAL A 732 -19.93 -25.25 5.29
CA VAL A 732 -18.82 -25.96 5.95
C VAL A 732 -18.35 -25.19 7.20
N LEU A 733 -18.13 -23.89 7.07
CA LEU A 733 -17.67 -23.06 8.20
C LEU A 733 -18.70 -23.03 9.33
N ASP A 734 -19.97 -22.91 9.00
CA ASP A 734 -21.07 -22.90 9.96
C ASP A 734 -21.28 -24.27 10.62
N GLY A 735 -21.06 -25.35 9.89
CA GLY A 735 -21.08 -26.72 10.44
C GLY A 735 -20.03 -26.89 11.52
N ILE A 736 -18.78 -26.49 11.24
CA ILE A 736 -17.67 -26.55 12.20
C ILE A 736 -17.95 -25.70 13.45
N LEU A 737 -18.47 -24.47 13.29
CA LEU A 737 -18.80 -23.61 14.42
C LEU A 737 -20.00 -24.13 15.24
N SER A 738 -20.94 -24.83 14.60
CA SER A 738 -22.06 -25.47 15.29
C SER A 738 -21.56 -26.63 16.14
N GLU A 739 -20.62 -27.43 15.63
CA GLU A 739 -19.97 -28.51 16.39
C GLU A 739 -19.17 -27.93 17.57
N ALA A 740 -18.38 -26.85 17.34
CA ALA A 740 -17.68 -26.14 18.40
C ALA A 740 -18.64 -25.66 19.51
N ARG A 741 -19.78 -25.11 19.12
CA ARG A 741 -20.82 -24.67 20.06
C ARG A 741 -21.37 -25.81 20.90
N ASN A 742 -21.65 -26.98 20.28
CA ASN A 742 -22.16 -28.15 20.99
C ASN A 742 -21.15 -28.68 22.01
N VAL A 743 -19.86 -28.72 21.66
CA VAL A 743 -18.78 -29.16 22.57
C VAL A 743 -18.60 -28.19 23.73
N ALA A 744 -18.85 -26.89 23.53
CA ALA A 744 -18.68 -25.85 24.54
C ALA A 744 -19.99 -25.44 25.22
N ALA A 745 -21.05 -26.28 25.17
CA ALA A 745 -22.39 -25.91 25.59
C ALA A 745 -22.49 -25.32 27.02
N ASP A 746 -21.63 -25.76 27.92
CA ASP A 746 -21.61 -25.33 29.33
C ASP A 746 -20.66 -24.15 29.59
N ASP A 747 -19.91 -23.69 28.61
CA ASP A 747 -18.96 -22.57 28.75
C ASP A 747 -19.50 -21.29 28.08
N ALA A 748 -20.18 -20.47 28.86
CA ALA A 748 -20.79 -19.22 28.40
C ALA A 748 -19.73 -18.23 27.82
N VAL A 749 -18.47 -18.26 28.25
CA VAL A 749 -17.40 -17.40 27.72
C VAL A 749 -16.95 -17.88 26.36
N VAL A 750 -16.75 -19.18 26.21
CA VAL A 750 -16.39 -19.79 24.92
C VAL A 750 -17.52 -19.63 23.92
N LEU A 751 -18.78 -19.83 24.32
CA LEU A 751 -19.93 -19.59 23.45
C LEU A 751 -19.99 -18.16 22.88
N LYS A 752 -19.67 -17.14 23.69
CA LYS A 752 -19.57 -15.75 23.22
C LYS A 752 -18.43 -15.57 22.19
N ARG A 753 -17.33 -16.26 22.35
CA ARG A 753 -16.20 -16.23 21.40
C ARG A 753 -16.56 -16.92 20.08
N ILE A 754 -17.24 -18.05 20.13
CA ILE A 754 -17.76 -18.75 18.95
C ILE A 754 -18.79 -17.87 18.22
N ALA A 755 -19.68 -17.19 18.95
CA ALA A 755 -20.66 -16.28 18.37
C ALA A 755 -19.99 -15.14 17.60
N ARG A 756 -18.81 -14.66 18.04
CA ARG A 756 -18.03 -13.65 17.31
C ARG A 756 -17.49 -14.17 15.97
N LEU A 757 -17.00 -15.41 15.92
CA LEU A 757 -16.58 -16.04 14.65
C LEU A 757 -17.79 -16.26 13.73
N ARG A 758 -18.92 -16.70 14.29
CA ARG A 758 -20.17 -16.86 13.55
C ARG A 758 -20.63 -15.55 12.93
N PHE A 759 -20.58 -14.47 13.68
CA PHE A 759 -20.89 -13.15 13.14
C PHE A 759 -20.02 -12.79 11.93
N GLY A 760 -18.74 -13.14 11.94
CA GLY A 760 -17.85 -12.98 10.77
C GLY A 760 -18.33 -13.77 9.56
N ASN A 761 -18.80 -15.01 9.75
CA ASN A 761 -19.40 -15.83 8.68
C ASN A 761 -20.69 -15.21 8.14
N ASP A 762 -21.58 -14.73 9.03
CA ASP A 762 -22.84 -14.10 8.63
C ASP A 762 -22.61 -12.84 7.79
N LEU A 763 -21.61 -12.02 8.14
CA LEU A 763 -21.17 -10.88 7.33
C LEU A 763 -20.67 -11.32 5.94
N GLY A 764 -19.87 -12.37 5.90
CA GLY A 764 -19.32 -12.92 4.65
C GLY A 764 -20.41 -13.51 3.76
N ARG A 765 -21.30 -14.32 4.30
CA ARG A 765 -22.44 -14.91 3.59
C ARG A 765 -23.34 -13.83 3.00
N PHE A 766 -23.63 -12.80 3.77
CA PHE A 766 -24.43 -11.69 3.28
C PHE A 766 -23.70 -10.89 2.19
N SER A 767 -22.39 -10.69 2.34
CA SER A 767 -21.56 -10.06 1.32
C SER A 767 -21.53 -10.86 0.01
N ALA A 768 -21.48 -12.19 0.07
CA ALA A 768 -21.56 -13.06 -1.10
C ALA A 768 -22.91 -12.92 -1.81
N ARG A 769 -24.01 -12.96 -1.05
CA ARG A 769 -25.35 -12.74 -1.61
C ARG A 769 -25.48 -11.38 -2.30
N LYS A 770 -25.03 -10.34 -1.62
CA LYS A 770 -25.16 -8.95 -2.12
C LYS A 770 -24.27 -8.66 -3.34
N ARG A 771 -23.05 -9.16 -3.36
CA ARG A 771 -22.03 -8.79 -4.36
C ARG A 771 -22.00 -9.71 -5.57
N ILE A 772 -22.13 -11.02 -5.35
CA ILE A 772 -22.04 -12.05 -6.41
C ILE A 772 -23.33 -12.86 -6.59
N GLY A 773 -24.38 -12.59 -5.79
CA GLY A 773 -25.69 -13.26 -5.91
C GLY A 773 -25.66 -14.73 -5.51
N LYS A 774 -24.73 -15.17 -4.66
CA LYS A 774 -24.56 -16.57 -4.25
C LYS A 774 -25.14 -16.81 -2.83
N PRO A 775 -26.18 -17.67 -2.63
CA PRO A 775 -26.95 -18.39 -3.65
C PRO A 775 -27.93 -17.48 -4.43
N SER A 776 -28.40 -16.39 -3.84
CA SER A 776 -29.30 -15.41 -4.46
C SER A 776 -29.09 -14.04 -3.83
N LYS A 777 -29.49 -12.96 -4.54
CA LYS A 777 -29.44 -11.61 -3.97
C LYS A 777 -30.42 -11.48 -2.81
N PRO A 778 -30.05 -10.71 -1.75
CA PRO A 778 -30.94 -10.48 -0.62
C PRO A 778 -32.12 -9.57 -1.02
N THR A 779 -33.28 -9.78 -0.39
CA THR A 779 -34.42 -8.86 -0.46
C THR A 779 -34.19 -7.62 0.42
N ALA A 780 -35.03 -6.61 0.27
CA ALA A 780 -34.96 -5.41 1.11
C ALA A 780 -35.21 -5.73 2.60
N GLU A 781 -36.14 -6.65 2.88
CA GLU A 781 -36.41 -7.13 4.25
C GLU A 781 -35.19 -7.83 4.86
N GLU A 782 -34.54 -8.72 4.08
CA GLU A 782 -33.32 -9.40 4.51
C GLU A 782 -32.16 -8.42 4.74
N GLU A 783 -32.03 -7.37 3.90
CA GLU A 783 -31.04 -6.30 4.13
C GLU A 783 -31.32 -5.55 5.45
N ALA A 784 -32.58 -5.24 5.73
CA ALA A 784 -33.00 -4.58 6.96
C ALA A 784 -32.75 -5.46 8.21
N ALA A 785 -33.11 -6.75 8.12
CA ALA A 785 -32.86 -7.72 9.19
C ALA A 785 -31.35 -7.89 9.47
N HIS A 786 -30.55 -7.98 8.41
CA HIS A 786 -29.09 -8.08 8.53
C HIS A 786 -28.48 -6.83 9.18
N LYS A 787 -28.94 -5.64 8.79
CA LYS A 787 -28.51 -4.37 9.41
C LYS A 787 -28.86 -4.34 10.90
N LYS A 788 -30.08 -4.79 11.29
CA LYS A 788 -30.49 -4.87 12.69
C LYS A 788 -29.57 -5.81 13.47
N MET A 789 -29.33 -7.02 12.95
CA MET A 789 -28.42 -8.01 13.56
C MET A 789 -27.02 -7.41 13.81
N ILE A 790 -26.47 -6.66 12.84
CA ILE A 790 -25.16 -6.01 12.99
C ILE A 790 -25.20 -5.00 14.13
N VAL A 791 -26.20 -4.14 14.18
CA VAL A 791 -26.33 -3.11 15.23
C VAL A 791 -26.40 -3.77 16.61
N GLU A 792 -27.22 -4.78 16.78
CA GLU A 792 -27.38 -5.54 18.03
C GLU A 792 -26.09 -6.24 18.45
N PHE A 793 -25.38 -6.83 17.50
CA PHE A 793 -24.11 -7.50 17.79
C PHE A 793 -23.03 -6.51 18.17
N LEU A 794 -22.88 -5.40 17.44
CA LEU A 794 -21.85 -4.39 17.71
C LEU A 794 -22.12 -3.61 19.00
N ALA A 795 -23.37 -3.50 19.44
CA ALA A 795 -23.70 -2.96 20.75
C ALA A 795 -23.11 -3.80 21.91
N GLN A 796 -23.02 -5.12 21.73
CA GLN A 796 -22.41 -6.03 22.70
C GLN A 796 -20.90 -6.19 22.51
N TYR A 797 -20.42 -6.13 21.26
CA TYR A 797 -19.03 -6.39 20.88
C TYR A 797 -18.50 -5.29 19.93
N PRO A 798 -18.30 -4.05 20.44
CA PRO A 798 -17.94 -2.90 19.60
C PRO A 798 -16.65 -3.10 18.81
N SER A 799 -15.70 -3.88 19.36
CA SER A 799 -14.41 -4.19 18.70
C SER A 799 -14.49 -5.30 17.63
N ALA A 800 -15.69 -5.91 17.40
CA ALA A 800 -15.78 -7.01 16.46
C ALA A 800 -15.60 -6.59 15.00
N PHE A 801 -16.19 -5.48 14.61
CA PHE A 801 -16.16 -4.98 13.25
C PHE A 801 -16.46 -3.48 13.16
N ARG A 802 -16.07 -2.86 12.06
CA ARG A 802 -16.27 -1.44 11.78
C ARG A 802 -17.67 -1.18 11.23
N ALA A 803 -18.50 -0.46 12.00
CA ALA A 803 -19.89 -0.16 11.64
C ALA A 803 -20.05 0.59 10.31
N SER A 804 -19.25 1.62 10.05
CA SER A 804 -19.34 2.41 8.81
C SER A 804 -19.04 1.62 7.54
N GLN A 805 -18.22 0.58 7.62
CA GLN A 805 -17.92 -0.29 6.48
C GLN A 805 -19.15 -1.15 6.09
N LEU A 806 -20.06 -1.35 7.02
CA LEU A 806 -21.31 -2.06 6.84
C LEU A 806 -22.48 -1.13 6.48
N GLY A 807 -22.19 0.16 6.25
CA GLY A 807 -23.19 1.18 5.91
C GLY A 807 -24.09 1.59 7.10
N ILE A 808 -23.60 1.37 8.32
CA ILE A 808 -24.26 1.79 9.57
C ILE A 808 -23.60 3.12 10.00
N LYS A 809 -24.43 4.13 10.17
CA LYS A 809 -24.02 5.46 10.64
C LYS A 809 -24.08 5.55 12.17
#